data_1dca5d0959d601ab2f8761fa8b9cd4ef
#
_entry.id   1dca5d0959d601ab2f8761fa8b9cd4ef
#
_cell.length_a   1.000
_cell.length_b   1.000
_cell.length_c   1.000
_cell.angle_alpha   90.00
_cell.angle_beta   90.00
_cell.angle_gamma   90.00
#
_symmetry.space_group_name_H-M   'P 1'
#
loop_
_entity.id
_entity.type
_entity.pdbx_description
1 polymer ?
#
loop_
_entity_poly.entity_id
_entity_poly.type
_entity_poly.pdbx_seq_one_letter_code
_entity_poly.pdbx_strand_id
1 'polypeptide(L)'
;MSRNYLSEKSEVNFYLISGETGSGKSESRRLAIKTILELSVSSPGKKGSKLASQVPASEFVLETFGNARTLFNPNASRFGKYTELQFSDRGRLSGIKTLDYYLERNRVSGAPSGERNFHIFYYLVAGASPEERQHLHLMDKTVYRYLGTSVLNSRQTTLREEDASRFDQLKVALKSIGLSKRHVAQTCQLVAAILHLGNLEFIIDRYKNEDAAVVRNLDVLDIVSDFLGVQPYALEQALSYKTKLVKKELCTVFLDPDGASDNRDDLAKTLYSLLFAWLNEHINQRLCRDDFSTFIGLFDLPGPQNMSSRPNSLDQFAVNFANERLHHWTQRRLFESHVEEYAVEGISRFVPTVPYFDNTECIRLLQNRPGGLVHIMDDQARRAPKKTDQTMVEAFGKRWGNHSSFKVGSIDRSGYPSFTVHHFNGPVIYSSENFLERNLDALNPDFVSLLRGGNSGATDTAGAEGSGSINPFVKGLFSAKAIATQAHPRNEDTIVAAQQPVKPMRAPSTRRKGTIKRMATLKESGEEKEDEEAPASGGIPCVAGEFTSALDTLFQTLDETQAWHVFCINPNDSQLPNQLEGRSVKGQVRSMGLPEVAKRNVNVLEVSMTPEEFCDRYKEPLAEIGIVEGSPQEQVQQSRTALSLTERDVVLGKHKVMLKL
;
A
#
# COMPACT_ATOMS: atom_id res chain seq x y z
N MET A 1 2.28 14.76 -25.84
CA MET A 1 3.53 13.99 -25.72
C MET A 1 3.53 12.95 -26.82
N SER A 2 4.41 13.10 -27.78
CA SER A 2 4.37 12.32 -29.03
C SER A 2 4.98 10.93 -28.86
N ARG A 3 4.54 9.99 -29.72
CA ARG A 3 5.05 8.62 -29.85
C ARG A 3 6.59 8.52 -29.88
N ASN A 4 7.29 9.57 -30.27
CA ASN A 4 8.74 9.60 -30.42
C ASN A 4 9.49 9.70 -29.08
N TYR A 5 8.88 10.22 -28.02
CA TYR A 5 9.52 10.31 -26.71
C TYR A 5 9.73 8.95 -26.02
N LEU A 6 9.00 7.91 -26.43
CA LEU A 6 9.10 6.56 -25.87
C LEU A 6 10.12 5.68 -26.62
N SER A 7 10.63 6.13 -27.78
CA SER A 7 11.46 5.28 -28.65
C SER A 7 12.96 5.54 -28.58
N GLU A 8 13.43 6.68 -28.09
CA GLU A 8 14.86 7.03 -28.18
C GLU A 8 15.68 6.83 -26.90
N LYS A 9 15.06 6.77 -25.73
CA LYS A 9 15.73 6.31 -24.50
C LYS A 9 14.77 5.40 -23.75
N SER A 10 15.20 4.19 -23.45
CA SER A 10 14.51 3.25 -22.57
C SER A 10 14.56 3.73 -21.12
N GLU A 11 14.15 4.98 -20.87
CA GLU A 11 14.05 5.54 -19.54
C GLU A 11 12.75 5.07 -18.89
N VAL A 12 12.87 4.56 -17.68
CA VAL A 12 11.73 4.18 -16.88
C VAL A 12 11.12 5.46 -16.32
N ASN A 13 9.87 5.72 -16.68
CA ASN A 13 9.11 6.88 -16.19
C ASN A 13 8.25 6.50 -14.99
N PHE A 14 8.18 7.38 -14.02
CA PHE A 14 7.41 7.18 -12.81
C PHE A 14 6.55 8.39 -12.48
N TYR A 15 5.26 8.19 -12.26
CA TYR A 15 4.31 9.23 -11.89
C TYR A 15 3.92 9.09 -10.42
N LEU A 16 4.30 10.06 -9.63
CA LEU A 16 3.96 10.20 -8.22
C LEU A 16 2.78 11.13 -8.07
N ILE A 17 1.70 10.64 -7.47
CA ILE A 17 0.46 11.38 -7.34
C ILE A 17 0.24 11.71 -5.87
N SER A 18 0.35 13.00 -5.53
CA SER A 18 0.26 13.53 -4.17
C SER A 18 -0.97 14.41 -3.99
N GLY A 19 -1.49 14.50 -2.77
CA GLY A 19 -2.63 15.36 -2.43
C GLY A 19 -3.45 14.78 -1.27
N GLU A 20 -4.37 15.56 -0.74
CA GLU A 20 -5.25 15.17 0.34
C GLU A 20 -6.32 14.13 -0.08
N THR A 21 -7.00 13.55 0.89
CA THR A 21 -8.15 12.66 0.64
C THR A 21 -9.24 13.44 -0.11
N GLY A 22 -9.79 12.86 -1.17
CA GLY A 22 -10.81 13.52 -2.00
C GLY A 22 -10.29 14.46 -3.08
N SER A 23 -8.96 14.68 -3.17
CA SER A 23 -8.35 15.61 -4.16
C SER A 23 -8.30 15.07 -5.60
N GLY A 24 -8.77 13.84 -5.86
CA GLY A 24 -8.80 13.26 -7.20
C GLY A 24 -7.55 12.46 -7.60
N LYS A 25 -6.65 12.12 -6.67
CA LYS A 25 -5.44 11.32 -6.96
C LYS A 25 -5.72 10.05 -7.73
N SER A 26 -6.60 9.21 -7.20
CA SER A 26 -6.94 7.92 -7.84
C SER A 26 -7.65 8.10 -9.17
N GLU A 27 -8.40 9.19 -9.35
CA GLU A 27 -9.01 9.54 -10.65
C GLU A 27 -7.95 9.98 -11.65
N SER A 28 -6.99 10.84 -11.25
CA SER A 28 -5.86 11.25 -12.09
C SER A 28 -5.04 10.03 -12.54
N ARG A 29 -4.80 9.06 -11.63
CA ARG A 29 -4.14 7.79 -11.96
C ARG A 29 -4.95 6.98 -12.97
N ARG A 30 -6.27 6.89 -12.79
CA ARG A 30 -7.18 6.17 -13.70
C ARG A 30 -7.19 6.81 -15.10
N LEU A 31 -7.23 8.13 -15.18
CA LEU A 31 -7.15 8.88 -16.44
C LEU A 31 -5.80 8.68 -17.13
N ALA A 32 -4.70 8.70 -16.38
CA ALA A 32 -3.36 8.40 -16.92
C ALA A 32 -3.31 6.98 -17.51
N ILE A 33 -3.76 5.97 -16.77
CA ILE A 33 -3.84 4.59 -17.27
C ILE A 33 -4.70 4.51 -18.54
N LYS A 34 -5.88 5.11 -18.54
CA LYS A 34 -6.76 5.14 -19.70
C LYS A 34 -6.08 5.76 -20.93
N THR A 35 -5.43 6.92 -20.76
CA THR A 35 -4.71 7.59 -21.84
C THR A 35 -3.55 6.74 -22.37
N ILE A 36 -2.77 6.11 -21.48
CA ILE A 36 -1.67 5.23 -21.86
C ILE A 36 -2.21 4.01 -22.63
N LEU A 37 -3.31 3.42 -22.19
CA LEU A 37 -3.97 2.32 -22.90
C LEU A 37 -4.40 2.73 -24.30
N GLU A 38 -5.06 3.86 -24.46
CA GLU A 38 -5.51 4.39 -25.76
C GLU A 38 -4.33 4.64 -26.70
N LEU A 39 -3.24 5.23 -26.19
CA LEU A 39 -2.01 5.47 -26.97
C LEU A 39 -1.30 4.18 -27.38
N SER A 40 -1.31 3.17 -26.52
CA SER A 40 -0.55 1.92 -26.70
C SER A 40 -1.26 0.90 -27.59
N VAL A 41 -2.59 0.93 -27.64
CA VAL A 41 -3.44 -0.09 -28.30
C VAL A 41 -3.91 0.37 -29.69
N SER A 42 -3.55 1.55 -30.15
CA SER A 42 -3.98 2.13 -31.44
C SER A 42 -3.56 1.33 -32.71
N SER A 43 -2.96 0.15 -32.53
CA SER A 43 -2.77 -0.85 -33.61
C SER A 43 -3.48 -2.14 -33.20
N PRO A 44 -4.62 -2.50 -33.81
CA PRO A 44 -5.46 -3.59 -33.36
C PRO A 44 -4.87 -4.96 -33.70
N GLY A 45 -4.00 -5.44 -32.82
CA GLY A 45 -3.69 -6.87 -32.74
C GLY A 45 -4.55 -7.52 -31.65
N LYS A 46 -5.03 -8.75 -31.87
CA LYS A 46 -5.93 -9.48 -30.94
C LYS A 46 -5.46 -9.52 -29.47
N LYS A 47 -4.17 -9.41 -29.20
CA LYS A 47 -3.61 -9.38 -27.83
C LYS A 47 -3.71 -8.01 -27.14
N GLY A 48 -3.61 -6.91 -27.87
CA GLY A 48 -3.73 -5.56 -27.33
C GLY A 48 -5.15 -5.25 -26.82
N SER A 49 -6.19 -5.75 -27.51
CA SER A 49 -7.58 -5.55 -27.10
C SER A 49 -7.93 -6.21 -25.76
N LYS A 50 -7.26 -7.32 -25.41
CA LYS A 50 -7.51 -8.04 -24.16
C LYS A 50 -7.00 -7.28 -22.93
N LEU A 51 -5.78 -6.72 -22.98
CA LEU A 51 -5.23 -5.89 -21.90
C LEU A 51 -6.06 -4.61 -21.71
N ALA A 52 -6.55 -4.00 -22.78
CA ALA A 52 -7.41 -2.81 -22.69
C ALA A 52 -8.67 -3.02 -21.85
N SER A 53 -9.21 -4.25 -21.80
CA SER A 53 -10.35 -4.61 -20.94
C SER A 53 -9.92 -5.13 -19.56
N GLN A 54 -8.80 -5.84 -19.48
CA GLN A 54 -8.34 -6.47 -18.23
C GLN A 54 -7.73 -5.47 -17.24
N VAL A 55 -7.05 -4.43 -17.72
CA VAL A 55 -6.45 -3.41 -16.84
C VAL A 55 -7.51 -2.65 -16.06
N PRO A 56 -8.55 -2.05 -16.67
CA PRO A 56 -9.64 -1.43 -15.91
C PRO A 56 -10.39 -2.41 -15.01
N ALA A 57 -10.54 -3.67 -15.44
CA ALA A 57 -11.18 -4.70 -14.62
C ALA A 57 -10.36 -5.02 -13.36
N SER A 58 -9.03 -5.14 -13.47
CA SER A 58 -8.15 -5.35 -12.31
C SER A 58 -8.19 -4.17 -11.33
N GLU A 59 -8.22 -2.95 -11.86
CA GLU A 59 -8.37 -1.74 -11.07
C GLU A 59 -9.68 -1.75 -10.26
N PHE A 60 -10.80 -2.06 -10.92
CA PHE A 60 -12.11 -2.11 -10.28
C PHE A 60 -12.20 -3.22 -9.21
N VAL A 61 -11.60 -4.40 -9.46
CA VAL A 61 -11.52 -5.48 -8.46
C VAL A 61 -10.78 -5.00 -7.22
N LEU A 62 -9.57 -4.44 -7.37
CA LEU A 62 -8.78 -3.98 -6.23
C LEU A 62 -9.46 -2.83 -5.48
N GLU A 63 -10.15 -1.92 -6.18
CA GLU A 63 -10.95 -0.87 -5.54
C GLU A 63 -12.14 -1.45 -4.76
N THR A 64 -12.82 -2.46 -5.30
CA THR A 64 -13.94 -3.10 -4.60
C THR A 64 -13.53 -3.70 -3.25
N PHE A 65 -12.34 -4.30 -3.19
CA PHE A 65 -11.82 -4.92 -1.97
C PHE A 65 -10.94 -4.01 -1.12
N GLY A 66 -10.41 -2.93 -1.66
CA GLY A 66 -9.47 -2.06 -0.97
C GLY A 66 -9.96 -0.63 -0.69
N ASN A 67 -11.14 -0.25 -1.19
CA ASN A 67 -11.70 1.07 -0.96
C ASN A 67 -12.96 0.99 -0.10
N ALA A 68 -13.27 2.12 0.53
CA ALA A 68 -14.43 2.27 1.39
C ALA A 68 -15.03 3.67 1.26
N ARG A 69 -16.30 3.81 1.63
CA ARG A 69 -16.94 5.12 1.78
C ARG A 69 -16.58 5.70 3.14
N THR A 70 -15.92 6.86 3.13
CA THR A 70 -15.59 7.64 4.32
C THR A 70 -16.43 8.91 4.37
N LEU A 71 -16.29 9.67 5.46
CA LEU A 71 -16.97 10.96 5.61
C LEU A 71 -16.56 11.97 4.53
N PHE A 72 -15.32 11.87 4.05
CA PHE A 72 -14.73 12.85 3.12
C PHE A 72 -14.66 12.35 1.67
N ASN A 73 -14.86 11.06 1.43
CA ASN A 73 -14.73 10.50 0.08
C ASN A 73 -15.60 9.25 -0.07
N PRO A 74 -16.54 9.23 -1.05
CA PRO A 74 -17.40 8.06 -1.28
C PRO A 74 -16.63 6.82 -1.78
N ASN A 75 -15.41 6.97 -2.28
CA ASN A 75 -14.56 5.90 -2.78
C ASN A 75 -13.09 6.09 -2.34
N ALA A 76 -12.86 6.13 -1.03
CA ALA A 76 -11.54 6.36 -0.47
C ALA A 76 -10.70 5.09 -0.50
N SER A 77 -9.51 5.15 -1.12
CA SER A 77 -8.53 4.07 -1.05
C SER A 77 -8.06 3.86 0.39
N ARG A 78 -8.09 2.59 0.84
CA ARG A 78 -7.64 2.17 2.18
C ARG A 78 -6.32 1.40 2.12
N PHE A 79 -5.59 1.52 1.03
CA PHE A 79 -4.25 0.98 0.80
C PHE A 79 -3.51 1.87 -0.21
N GLY A 80 -2.19 1.86 -0.15
CA GLY A 80 -1.35 2.46 -1.19
C GLY A 80 -1.26 1.54 -2.40
N LYS A 81 -1.27 2.10 -3.59
CA LYS A 81 -1.29 1.36 -4.84
C LYS A 81 -0.16 1.79 -5.76
N TYR A 82 0.65 0.83 -6.16
CA TYR A 82 1.61 0.94 -7.24
C TYR A 82 1.13 0.16 -8.45
N THR A 83 1.08 0.80 -9.59
CA THR A 83 0.71 0.17 -10.86
C THR A 83 1.85 0.36 -11.85
N GLU A 84 2.36 -0.71 -12.40
CA GLU A 84 3.44 -0.73 -13.39
C GLU A 84 2.89 -1.22 -14.72
N LEU A 85 2.92 -0.36 -15.72
CA LEU A 85 2.54 -0.68 -17.10
C LEU A 85 3.80 -1.07 -17.86
N GLN A 86 3.89 -2.30 -18.34
CA GLN A 86 5.08 -2.91 -18.93
C GLN A 86 5.01 -2.86 -20.46
N PHE A 87 6.08 -2.43 -21.10
CA PHE A 87 6.16 -2.22 -22.55
C PHE A 87 7.24 -3.08 -23.19
N SER A 88 6.97 -3.54 -24.42
CA SER A 88 7.96 -4.17 -25.28
C SER A 88 8.92 -3.12 -25.88
N ASP A 89 9.97 -3.59 -26.53
CA ASP A 89 10.94 -2.80 -27.32
C ASP A 89 10.30 -1.89 -28.38
N ARG A 90 9.09 -2.26 -28.85
CA ARG A 90 8.30 -1.50 -29.83
C ARG A 90 7.32 -0.52 -29.20
N GLY A 91 7.43 -0.23 -27.89
CA GLY A 91 6.54 0.66 -27.18
C GLY A 91 5.09 0.15 -27.05
N ARG A 92 4.85 -1.17 -27.18
CA ARG A 92 3.52 -1.78 -27.04
C ARG A 92 3.32 -2.28 -25.60
N LEU A 93 2.16 -1.98 -25.02
CA LEU A 93 1.81 -2.52 -23.71
C LEU A 93 1.78 -4.05 -23.77
N SER A 94 2.59 -4.70 -22.96
CA SER A 94 2.75 -6.15 -22.88
C SER A 94 2.17 -6.76 -21.61
N GLY A 95 2.17 -6.01 -20.51
CA GLY A 95 1.70 -6.47 -19.20
C GLY A 95 1.47 -5.35 -18.21
N ILE A 96 0.98 -5.74 -17.04
CA ILE A 96 0.78 -4.87 -15.89
C ILE A 96 1.20 -5.61 -14.63
N LYS A 97 1.82 -4.89 -13.67
CA LYS A 97 2.08 -5.36 -12.31
C LYS A 97 1.40 -4.41 -11.33
N THR A 98 0.75 -4.94 -10.31
CA THR A 98 0.14 -4.15 -9.25
C THR A 98 0.67 -4.59 -7.89
N LEU A 99 1.08 -3.63 -7.07
CA LEU A 99 1.53 -3.86 -5.70
C LEU A 99 0.66 -3.03 -4.75
N ASP A 100 0.41 -3.58 -3.58
CA ASP A 100 -0.31 -2.92 -2.51
C ASP A 100 0.64 -2.59 -1.35
N TYR A 101 0.34 -1.48 -0.69
CA TYR A 101 1.08 -0.96 0.46
C TYR A 101 0.10 -0.64 1.58
N TYR A 102 0.23 -1.30 2.72
CA TYR A 102 -0.52 -1.05 3.93
C TYR A 102 -2.06 -1.02 3.75
N LEU A 103 -2.70 -2.18 3.75
CA LEU A 103 -4.16 -2.27 3.79
C LEU A 103 -4.68 -1.94 5.21
N GLU A 104 -5.66 -1.02 5.33
CA GLU A 104 -6.35 -0.69 6.59
C GLU A 104 -7.28 -1.85 7.01
N ARG A 105 -6.72 -2.99 7.37
CA ARG A 105 -7.46 -4.22 7.68
C ARG A 105 -8.35 -4.11 8.93
N ASN A 106 -8.02 -3.19 9.85
CA ASN A 106 -8.82 -2.97 11.06
C ASN A 106 -10.25 -2.51 10.73
N ARG A 107 -10.48 -1.95 9.55
CA ARG A 107 -11.81 -1.59 9.06
C ARG A 107 -12.74 -2.78 8.92
N VAL A 108 -12.23 -3.99 8.72
CA VAL A 108 -13.03 -5.21 8.56
C VAL A 108 -13.90 -5.48 9.78
N SER A 109 -13.34 -5.37 10.97
CA SER A 109 -14.06 -5.65 12.23
C SER A 109 -14.93 -4.49 12.71
N GLY A 110 -14.76 -3.28 12.16
CA GLY A 110 -15.57 -2.12 12.49
C GLY A 110 -15.17 -0.88 11.75
N ALA A 111 -16.04 -0.38 10.88
CA ALA A 111 -15.87 0.93 10.27
C ALA A 111 -16.16 2.03 11.30
N PRO A 112 -15.45 3.17 11.24
CA PRO A 112 -15.75 4.33 12.06
C PRO A 112 -17.20 4.80 11.87
N SER A 113 -17.76 5.44 12.90
CA SER A 113 -19.13 5.96 12.84
C SER A 113 -19.32 6.92 11.66
N GLY A 114 -20.38 6.72 10.90
CA GLY A 114 -20.69 7.48 9.68
C GLY A 114 -19.93 7.03 8.42
N GLU A 115 -19.01 6.09 8.54
CA GLU A 115 -18.31 5.48 7.41
C GLU A 115 -18.83 4.08 7.11
N ARG A 116 -18.46 3.53 5.93
CA ARG A 116 -18.78 2.14 5.57
C ARG A 116 -17.52 1.29 5.63
N ASN A 117 -17.69 -0.01 5.78
CA ASN A 117 -16.65 -1.01 5.58
C ASN A 117 -16.25 -1.09 4.08
N PHE A 118 -15.37 -1.99 3.69
CA PHE A 118 -14.99 -2.20 2.30
C PHE A 118 -16.21 -2.46 1.41
N HIS A 119 -16.16 -1.94 0.18
CA HIS A 119 -17.29 -1.97 -0.74
C HIS A 119 -17.83 -3.37 -1.02
N ILE A 120 -16.95 -4.38 -1.10
CA ILE A 120 -17.34 -5.76 -1.42
C ILE A 120 -18.44 -6.30 -0.50
N PHE A 121 -18.42 -5.98 0.78
CA PHE A 121 -19.41 -6.47 1.72
C PHE A 121 -20.83 -5.98 1.37
N TYR A 122 -20.94 -4.72 0.99
CA TYR A 122 -22.22 -4.11 0.62
C TYR A 122 -22.66 -4.57 -0.78
N TYR A 123 -21.72 -4.69 -1.71
CA TYR A 123 -22.00 -5.19 -3.05
C TYR A 123 -22.55 -6.61 -3.00
N LEU A 124 -21.92 -7.49 -2.22
CA LEU A 124 -22.37 -8.86 -2.03
C LEU A 124 -23.78 -8.93 -1.43
N VAL A 125 -24.01 -8.22 -0.31
CA VAL A 125 -25.30 -8.25 0.40
C VAL A 125 -26.42 -7.65 -0.45
N ALA A 126 -26.14 -6.63 -1.26
CA ALA A 126 -27.16 -6.01 -2.11
C ALA A 126 -27.42 -6.78 -3.40
N GLY A 127 -26.36 -7.32 -4.03
CA GLY A 127 -26.39 -7.82 -5.42
C GLY A 127 -26.40 -9.34 -5.59
N ALA A 128 -26.28 -10.12 -4.51
CA ALA A 128 -26.34 -11.57 -4.60
C ALA A 128 -27.71 -12.04 -5.14
N SER A 129 -27.68 -12.97 -6.12
CA SER A 129 -28.90 -13.58 -6.65
C SER A 129 -29.65 -14.39 -5.58
N PRO A 130 -30.94 -14.72 -5.77
CA PRO A 130 -31.67 -15.55 -4.81
C PRO A 130 -30.97 -16.87 -4.48
N GLU A 131 -30.38 -17.53 -5.48
CA GLU A 131 -29.62 -18.76 -5.32
C GLU A 131 -28.30 -18.52 -4.55
N GLU A 132 -27.56 -17.45 -4.91
CA GLU A 132 -26.34 -17.04 -4.19
C GLU A 132 -26.68 -16.70 -2.73
N ARG A 133 -27.77 -15.98 -2.46
CA ARG A 133 -28.23 -15.64 -1.09
C ARG A 133 -28.54 -16.88 -0.28
N GLN A 134 -29.22 -17.86 -0.88
CA GLN A 134 -29.51 -19.13 -0.21
C GLN A 134 -28.21 -19.87 0.15
N HIS A 135 -27.29 -20.02 -0.79
CA HIS A 135 -26.01 -20.73 -0.57
C HIS A 135 -25.08 -20.01 0.40
N LEU A 136 -25.14 -18.68 0.44
CA LEU A 136 -24.31 -17.85 1.31
C LEU A 136 -24.99 -17.51 2.64
N HIS A 137 -26.18 -18.02 2.90
CA HIS A 137 -27.02 -17.74 4.07
C HIS A 137 -27.25 -16.24 4.31
N LEU A 138 -27.34 -15.45 3.22
CA LEU A 138 -27.56 -14.00 3.29
C LEU A 138 -29.07 -13.70 3.39
N MET A 139 -29.57 -13.58 4.60
CA MET A 139 -30.98 -13.29 4.85
C MET A 139 -31.26 -11.78 4.86
N ASP A 140 -32.39 -11.34 4.31
CA ASP A 140 -32.73 -9.90 4.20
C ASP A 140 -32.88 -9.20 5.54
N LYS A 141 -33.23 -9.93 6.60
CA LYS A 141 -33.44 -9.40 7.95
C LYS A 141 -32.19 -9.49 8.83
N THR A 142 -31.11 -10.13 8.37
CA THR A 142 -29.88 -10.29 9.15
C THR A 142 -29.12 -8.98 9.21
N VAL A 143 -28.85 -8.53 10.41
CA VAL A 143 -27.96 -7.39 10.68
C VAL A 143 -26.54 -7.95 10.82
N TYR A 144 -25.63 -7.49 10.00
CA TYR A 144 -24.22 -7.88 10.08
C TYR A 144 -23.46 -6.86 10.90
N ARG A 145 -22.85 -7.28 12.00
CA ARG A 145 -22.10 -6.42 12.92
C ARG A 145 -21.04 -5.57 12.19
N TYR A 146 -20.32 -6.17 11.26
CA TYR A 146 -19.25 -5.48 10.52
C TYR A 146 -19.75 -4.44 9.51
N LEU A 147 -21.04 -4.43 9.19
CA LEU A 147 -21.64 -3.38 8.35
C LEU A 147 -22.17 -2.19 9.12
N GLY A 148 -22.24 -2.30 10.46
CA GLY A 148 -22.80 -1.28 11.35
C GLY A 148 -24.31 -1.13 11.24
N THR A 149 -24.88 -0.30 12.10
CA THR A 149 -26.34 -0.06 12.20
C THR A 149 -26.88 0.90 11.13
N SER A 150 -26.01 1.53 10.34
CA SER A 150 -26.37 2.54 9.33
C SER A 150 -27.18 2.02 8.14
N VAL A 151 -27.40 0.71 8.05
CA VAL A 151 -28.03 0.06 6.88
C VAL A 151 -29.56 0.28 6.81
N LEU A 152 -30.20 0.87 7.81
CA LEU A 152 -31.66 0.86 7.95
C LEU A 152 -32.41 2.16 7.60
N ASN A 153 -31.75 3.24 7.15
CA ASN A 153 -32.44 4.49 6.87
C ASN A 153 -32.80 4.68 5.38
N SER A 154 -34.00 5.21 5.13
CA SER A 154 -34.68 5.33 3.82
C SER A 154 -33.96 6.08 2.68
N ARG A 155 -32.84 6.77 2.94
CA ARG A 155 -31.95 7.31 1.89
C ARG A 155 -31.07 6.25 1.22
N GLN A 156 -31.24 4.99 1.59
CA GLN A 156 -30.34 3.88 1.24
C GLN A 156 -30.87 3.00 0.10
N THR A 157 -32.09 3.19 -0.40
CA THR A 157 -32.58 2.44 -1.55
C THR A 157 -31.74 2.70 -2.80
N THR A 158 -31.40 3.94 -3.09
CA THR A 158 -30.54 4.29 -4.24
C THR A 158 -29.11 3.76 -4.08
N LEU A 159 -28.54 3.82 -2.87
CA LEU A 159 -27.22 3.23 -2.59
C LEU A 159 -27.26 1.70 -2.71
N ARG A 160 -28.33 1.04 -2.26
CA ARG A 160 -28.46 -0.41 -2.38
C ARG A 160 -28.60 -0.86 -3.83
N GLU A 161 -29.31 -0.11 -4.67
CA GLU A 161 -29.41 -0.36 -6.10
C GLU A 161 -28.07 -0.15 -6.81
N GLU A 162 -27.33 0.88 -6.43
CA GLU A 162 -25.98 1.11 -6.91
C GLU A 162 -25.03 -0.03 -6.50
N ASP A 163 -25.04 -0.44 -5.22
CA ASP A 163 -24.24 -1.55 -4.70
C ASP A 163 -24.55 -2.86 -5.46
N ALA A 164 -25.82 -3.14 -5.74
CA ALA A 164 -26.23 -4.31 -6.51
C ALA A 164 -25.69 -4.27 -7.95
N SER A 165 -25.83 -3.14 -8.63
CA SER A 165 -25.28 -2.95 -9.97
C SER A 165 -23.75 -3.10 -10.00
N ARG A 166 -23.06 -2.60 -8.95
CA ARG A 166 -21.60 -2.76 -8.78
C ARG A 166 -21.20 -4.21 -8.57
N PHE A 167 -22.03 -5.02 -7.91
CA PHE A 167 -21.77 -6.45 -7.76
C PHE A 167 -21.79 -7.20 -9.09
N ASP A 168 -22.73 -6.89 -9.97
CA ASP A 168 -22.78 -7.47 -11.32
C ASP A 168 -21.55 -7.06 -12.13
N GLN A 169 -21.15 -5.78 -12.05
CA GLN A 169 -19.91 -5.31 -12.69
C GLN A 169 -18.68 -6.05 -12.13
N LEU A 170 -18.65 -6.33 -10.82
CA LEU A 170 -17.55 -7.07 -10.18
C LEU A 170 -17.47 -8.51 -10.73
N LYS A 171 -18.59 -9.21 -10.86
CA LYS A 171 -18.60 -10.57 -11.43
C LYS A 171 -18.03 -10.59 -12.87
N VAL A 172 -18.35 -9.58 -13.67
CA VAL A 172 -17.79 -9.40 -15.02
C VAL A 172 -16.28 -9.11 -14.95
N ALA A 173 -15.86 -8.22 -14.06
CA ALA A 173 -14.46 -7.87 -13.89
C ALA A 173 -13.60 -9.05 -13.43
N LEU A 174 -14.05 -9.82 -12.43
CA LEU A 174 -13.39 -11.03 -11.95
C LEU A 174 -13.22 -12.07 -13.07
N LYS A 175 -14.23 -12.26 -13.90
CA LYS A 175 -14.13 -13.12 -15.07
C LYS A 175 -13.14 -12.58 -16.11
N SER A 176 -13.13 -11.27 -16.35
CA SER A 176 -12.21 -10.61 -17.31
C SER A 176 -10.75 -10.80 -16.94
N ILE A 177 -10.41 -10.67 -15.65
CA ILE A 177 -9.05 -10.92 -15.14
C ILE A 177 -8.73 -12.42 -15.04
N GLY A 178 -9.69 -13.29 -15.39
CA GLY A 178 -9.50 -14.73 -15.58
C GLY A 178 -9.71 -15.57 -14.32
N LEU A 179 -10.46 -15.09 -13.32
CA LEU A 179 -10.92 -15.97 -12.25
C LEU A 179 -11.94 -16.98 -12.81
N SER A 180 -11.79 -18.25 -12.42
CA SER A 180 -12.77 -19.27 -12.74
C SER A 180 -14.07 -19.04 -11.95
N LYS A 181 -15.20 -19.58 -12.44
CA LYS A 181 -16.48 -19.52 -11.72
C LYS A 181 -16.34 -20.06 -10.29
N ARG A 182 -15.53 -21.10 -10.09
CA ARG A 182 -15.25 -21.69 -8.78
C ARG A 182 -14.53 -20.69 -7.87
N HIS A 183 -13.49 -20.02 -8.35
CA HIS A 183 -12.76 -19.02 -7.57
C HIS A 183 -13.65 -17.82 -7.21
N VAL A 184 -14.53 -17.37 -8.12
CA VAL A 184 -15.51 -16.31 -7.83
C VAL A 184 -16.45 -16.73 -6.71
N ALA A 185 -17.03 -17.95 -6.80
CA ALA A 185 -17.91 -18.48 -5.76
C ALA A 185 -17.17 -18.61 -4.41
N GLN A 186 -15.95 -19.14 -4.40
CA GLN A 186 -15.14 -19.27 -3.18
C GLN A 186 -14.76 -17.91 -2.57
N THR A 187 -14.48 -16.91 -3.40
CA THR A 187 -14.26 -15.53 -2.95
C THR A 187 -15.50 -14.95 -2.27
N CYS A 188 -16.69 -15.09 -2.89
CA CYS A 188 -17.95 -14.65 -2.30
C CYS A 188 -18.29 -15.41 -1.01
N GLN A 189 -18.03 -16.72 -0.98
CA GLN A 189 -18.24 -17.56 0.21
C GLN A 189 -17.35 -17.11 1.37
N LEU A 190 -16.07 -16.80 1.11
CA LEU A 190 -15.18 -16.31 2.16
C LEU A 190 -15.59 -14.92 2.67
N VAL A 191 -16.04 -14.02 1.78
CA VAL A 191 -16.59 -12.71 2.20
C VAL A 191 -17.84 -12.89 3.05
N ALA A 192 -18.74 -13.82 2.70
CA ALA A 192 -19.92 -14.16 3.51
C ALA A 192 -19.52 -14.80 4.84
N ALA A 193 -18.53 -15.70 4.85
CA ALA A 193 -17.97 -16.28 6.08
C ALA A 193 -17.49 -15.20 7.05
N ILE A 194 -16.79 -14.18 6.55
CA ILE A 194 -16.32 -13.04 7.37
C ILE A 194 -17.50 -12.27 7.95
N LEU A 195 -18.57 -12.02 7.17
CA LEU A 195 -19.77 -11.36 7.67
C LEU A 195 -20.46 -12.14 8.78
N HIS A 196 -20.64 -13.46 8.58
CA HIS A 196 -21.23 -14.34 9.60
C HIS A 196 -20.34 -14.48 10.83
N LEU A 197 -19.00 -14.57 10.63
CA LEU A 197 -18.04 -14.60 11.72
C LEU A 197 -18.21 -13.39 12.65
N GLY A 198 -18.42 -12.20 12.10
CA GLY A 198 -18.70 -10.98 12.90
C GLY A 198 -19.95 -11.07 13.78
N ASN A 199 -20.89 -11.94 13.44
CA ASN A 199 -22.14 -12.13 14.17
C ASN A 199 -22.06 -13.21 15.27
N LEU A 200 -20.90 -13.90 15.43
CA LEU A 200 -20.74 -14.82 16.55
C LEU A 200 -20.79 -14.07 17.88
N GLU A 201 -21.59 -14.58 18.80
CA GLU A 201 -21.78 -14.07 20.17
C GLU A 201 -21.17 -15.03 21.18
N PHE A 202 -20.46 -14.48 22.16
CA PHE A 202 -19.79 -15.25 23.20
C PHE A 202 -20.42 -14.99 24.57
N ILE A 203 -20.55 -16.07 25.37
CA ILE A 203 -21.04 -16.03 26.73
C ILE A 203 -20.19 -16.94 27.62
N ILE A 204 -20.27 -16.76 28.93
CA ILE A 204 -19.81 -17.75 29.90
C ILE A 204 -20.95 -18.73 30.19
N ASP A 205 -20.75 -19.99 29.90
CA ASP A 205 -21.68 -21.06 30.26
C ASP A 205 -21.10 -21.88 31.42
N ARG A 206 -21.57 -21.59 32.64
CA ARG A 206 -21.09 -22.26 33.85
C ARG A 206 -21.31 -23.76 33.87
N TYR A 207 -22.21 -24.29 33.04
CA TYR A 207 -22.46 -25.72 32.93
C TYR A 207 -21.48 -26.44 31.99
N LYS A 208 -20.92 -25.70 31.01
CA LYS A 208 -19.95 -26.23 30.06
C LYS A 208 -18.52 -25.93 30.48
N ASN A 209 -18.23 -24.67 30.77
CA ASN A 209 -16.92 -24.21 31.18
C ASN A 209 -17.07 -22.88 31.94
N GLU A 210 -16.59 -22.82 33.18
CA GLU A 210 -16.63 -21.58 33.97
C GLU A 210 -15.50 -20.62 33.57
N ASP A 211 -14.42 -21.12 32.96
CA ASP A 211 -13.17 -20.40 32.74
C ASP A 211 -13.04 -19.84 31.32
N ALA A 212 -13.77 -20.40 30.35
CA ALA A 212 -13.67 -19.98 28.96
C ALA A 212 -15.03 -19.60 28.34
N ALA A 213 -15.01 -18.62 27.45
CA ALA A 213 -16.18 -18.25 26.66
C ALA A 213 -16.59 -19.41 25.73
N VAL A 214 -17.91 -19.53 25.52
CA VAL A 214 -18.50 -20.43 24.52
C VAL A 214 -19.36 -19.64 23.54
N VAL A 215 -19.52 -20.17 22.32
CA VAL A 215 -20.39 -19.55 21.32
C VAL A 215 -21.86 -19.75 21.71
N ARG A 216 -22.62 -18.66 21.70
CA ARG A 216 -24.06 -18.66 22.05
C ARG A 216 -24.94 -19.12 20.88
N ASN A 217 -24.63 -18.67 19.66
CA ASN A 217 -25.42 -18.88 18.44
C ASN A 217 -24.77 -19.96 17.55
N LEU A 218 -25.07 -21.21 17.87
CA LEU A 218 -24.48 -22.38 17.23
C LEU A 218 -24.83 -22.49 15.75
N ASP A 219 -26.00 -22.03 15.33
CA ASP A 219 -26.42 -21.96 13.93
C ASP A 219 -25.48 -21.10 13.08
N VAL A 220 -25.02 -19.97 13.60
CA VAL A 220 -24.02 -19.12 12.92
C VAL A 220 -22.64 -19.77 12.95
N LEU A 221 -22.28 -20.44 14.04
CA LEU A 221 -21.02 -21.21 14.14
C LEU A 221 -20.96 -22.30 13.06
N ASP A 222 -22.06 -23.04 12.87
CA ASP A 222 -22.15 -24.09 11.85
C ASP A 222 -21.95 -23.53 10.44
N ILE A 223 -22.60 -22.39 10.10
CA ILE A 223 -22.42 -21.71 8.81
C ILE A 223 -20.96 -21.32 8.58
N VAL A 224 -20.34 -20.67 9.59
CA VAL A 224 -18.94 -20.21 9.46
C VAL A 224 -18.01 -21.41 9.33
N SER A 225 -18.22 -22.47 10.10
CA SER A 225 -17.42 -23.68 10.09
C SER A 225 -17.50 -24.41 8.76
N ASP A 226 -18.70 -24.54 8.18
CA ASP A 226 -18.91 -25.11 6.85
C ASP A 226 -18.15 -24.31 5.78
N PHE A 227 -18.29 -22.97 5.77
CA PHE A 227 -17.61 -22.11 4.81
C PHE A 227 -16.07 -22.16 4.93
N LEU A 228 -15.55 -22.21 6.15
CA LEU A 228 -14.13 -22.35 6.39
C LEU A 228 -13.63 -23.79 6.21
N GLY A 229 -14.53 -24.77 6.12
CA GLY A 229 -14.20 -26.20 5.97
C GLY A 229 -13.52 -26.79 7.20
N VAL A 230 -14.02 -26.46 8.40
CA VAL A 230 -13.50 -26.95 9.69
C VAL A 230 -14.66 -27.48 10.56
N GLN A 231 -14.31 -28.26 11.59
CA GLN A 231 -15.32 -28.72 12.54
C GLN A 231 -15.79 -27.57 13.46
N PRO A 232 -17.10 -27.41 13.72
CA PRO A 232 -17.62 -26.33 14.59
C PRO A 232 -16.94 -26.27 15.96
N TYR A 233 -16.76 -27.42 16.60
CA TYR A 233 -16.08 -27.51 17.88
C TYR A 233 -14.61 -27.00 17.82
N ALA A 234 -13.89 -27.36 16.77
CA ALA A 234 -12.50 -26.93 16.61
C ALA A 234 -12.40 -25.40 16.36
N LEU A 235 -13.37 -24.83 15.64
CA LEU A 235 -13.45 -23.37 15.46
C LEU A 235 -13.80 -22.68 16.79
N GLU A 236 -14.79 -23.16 17.52
CA GLU A 236 -15.15 -22.63 18.85
C GLU A 236 -13.94 -22.64 19.78
N GLN A 237 -13.21 -23.75 19.85
CA GLN A 237 -11.98 -23.83 20.64
C GLN A 237 -10.95 -22.79 20.21
N ALA A 238 -10.64 -22.69 18.92
CA ALA A 238 -9.65 -21.74 18.41
C ALA A 238 -10.05 -20.27 18.67
N LEU A 239 -11.35 -19.97 18.83
CA LEU A 239 -11.85 -18.65 19.18
C LEU A 239 -11.81 -18.37 20.68
N SER A 240 -12.07 -19.39 21.51
CA SER A 240 -12.23 -19.27 22.98
C SER A 240 -10.94 -19.53 23.76
N TYR A 241 -9.92 -20.07 23.12
CA TYR A 241 -8.62 -20.36 23.73
C TYR A 241 -7.49 -19.71 22.92
N LYS A 242 -6.38 -19.47 23.59
CA LYS A 242 -5.16 -18.98 22.95
C LYS A 242 -3.96 -19.71 23.48
N THR A 243 -3.24 -20.40 22.61
CA THR A 243 -2.01 -21.10 22.98
C THR A 243 -0.85 -20.10 23.05
N LYS A 244 -0.15 -20.09 24.17
CA LYS A 244 1.05 -19.28 24.39
C LYS A 244 2.19 -20.15 24.85
N LEU A 245 3.39 -19.90 24.31
CA LEU A 245 4.63 -20.52 24.80
C LEU A 245 5.17 -19.68 25.96
N VAL A 246 5.16 -20.25 27.18
CA VAL A 246 5.68 -19.60 28.37
C VAL A 246 6.79 -20.47 28.96
N LYS A 247 8.01 -19.96 29.02
CA LYS A 247 9.20 -20.68 29.57
C LYS A 247 9.40 -22.08 29.01
N LYS A 248 9.21 -22.28 27.67
CA LYS A 248 9.30 -23.57 26.95
C LYS A 248 8.09 -24.51 27.11
N GLU A 249 7.07 -24.11 27.82
CA GLU A 249 5.85 -24.89 27.99
C GLU A 249 4.71 -24.25 27.21
N LEU A 250 3.91 -25.07 26.52
CA LEU A 250 2.70 -24.62 25.85
C LEU A 250 1.61 -24.46 26.93
N CYS A 251 1.18 -23.21 27.11
CA CYS A 251 0.11 -22.87 28.04
C CYS A 251 -1.14 -22.48 27.25
N THR A 252 -2.28 -23.01 27.61
CA THR A 252 -3.57 -22.60 27.09
C THR A 252 -4.13 -21.48 27.96
N VAL A 253 -4.46 -20.34 27.36
CA VAL A 253 -5.10 -19.20 27.99
C VAL A 253 -6.58 -19.24 27.64
N PHE A 254 -7.42 -19.29 28.64
CA PHE A 254 -8.88 -19.17 28.49
C PHE A 254 -9.23 -17.72 28.22
N LEU A 255 -10.09 -17.49 27.23
CA LEU A 255 -10.56 -16.15 26.88
C LEU A 255 -11.96 -15.95 27.46
N ASP A 256 -12.17 -14.78 28.04
CA ASP A 256 -13.51 -14.31 28.40
C ASP A 256 -14.28 -13.89 27.12
N PRO A 257 -15.57 -13.52 27.20
CA PRO A 257 -16.36 -13.16 26.02
C PRO A 257 -15.79 -11.99 25.23
N ASP A 258 -15.16 -11.03 25.88
CA ASP A 258 -14.54 -9.89 25.20
C ASP A 258 -13.27 -10.31 24.47
N GLY A 259 -12.39 -11.07 25.13
CA GLY A 259 -11.19 -11.64 24.52
C GLY A 259 -11.48 -12.60 23.37
N ALA A 260 -12.56 -13.41 23.47
CA ALA A 260 -13.02 -14.27 22.39
C ALA A 260 -13.58 -13.46 21.21
N SER A 261 -14.25 -12.33 21.50
CA SER A 261 -14.72 -11.38 20.49
C SER A 261 -13.56 -10.72 19.75
N ASP A 262 -12.50 -10.30 20.46
CA ASP A 262 -11.30 -9.75 19.86
C ASP A 262 -10.59 -10.79 18.99
N ASN A 263 -10.49 -12.03 19.47
CA ASN A 263 -9.87 -13.14 18.72
C ASN A 263 -10.66 -13.48 17.44
N ARG A 264 -12.01 -13.44 17.50
CA ARG A 264 -12.89 -13.54 16.32
C ARG A 264 -12.60 -12.43 15.31
N ASP A 265 -12.49 -11.19 15.77
CA ASP A 265 -12.23 -10.02 14.93
C ASP A 265 -10.83 -10.09 14.29
N ASP A 266 -9.85 -10.65 14.99
CA ASP A 266 -8.51 -10.90 14.44
C ASP A 266 -8.51 -11.98 13.35
N LEU A 267 -9.30 -13.04 13.52
CA LEU A 267 -9.50 -14.03 12.47
C LEU A 267 -10.14 -13.41 11.21
N ALA A 268 -11.16 -12.57 11.40
CA ALA A 268 -11.84 -11.88 10.31
C ALA A 268 -10.89 -10.95 9.51
N LYS A 269 -10.10 -10.15 10.21
CA LYS A 269 -9.07 -9.27 9.61
C LYS A 269 -8.03 -10.08 8.83
N THR A 270 -7.61 -11.21 9.38
CA THR A 270 -6.63 -12.11 8.75
C THR A 270 -7.18 -12.73 7.48
N LEU A 271 -8.37 -13.31 7.53
CA LEU A 271 -9.03 -13.90 6.35
C LEU A 271 -9.17 -12.87 5.22
N TYR A 272 -9.57 -11.65 5.56
CA TYR A 272 -9.75 -10.58 4.59
C TYR A 272 -8.43 -10.13 3.95
N SER A 273 -7.40 -9.92 4.75
CA SER A 273 -6.09 -9.49 4.22
C SER A 273 -5.42 -10.56 3.36
N LEU A 274 -5.56 -11.83 3.73
CA LEU A 274 -5.09 -12.95 2.90
C LEU A 274 -5.85 -13.06 1.57
N LEU A 275 -7.17 -12.85 1.60
CA LEU A 275 -7.98 -12.80 0.39
C LEU A 275 -7.56 -11.65 -0.52
N PHE A 276 -7.35 -10.45 0.02
CA PHE A 276 -6.90 -9.29 -0.74
C PHE A 276 -5.53 -9.53 -1.39
N ALA A 277 -4.57 -10.04 -0.63
CA ALA A 277 -3.25 -10.39 -1.13
C ALA A 277 -3.31 -11.48 -2.23
N TRP A 278 -4.16 -12.50 -2.04
CA TRP A 278 -4.38 -13.53 -3.03
C TRP A 278 -4.97 -12.98 -4.34
N LEU A 279 -5.95 -12.08 -4.25
CA LEU A 279 -6.54 -11.42 -5.43
C LEU A 279 -5.48 -10.61 -6.19
N ASN A 280 -4.68 -9.82 -5.49
CA ASN A 280 -3.62 -9.02 -6.10
C ASN A 280 -2.56 -9.89 -6.78
N GLU A 281 -2.11 -10.95 -6.11
CA GLU A 281 -1.15 -11.88 -6.70
C GLU A 281 -1.74 -12.66 -7.89
N HIS A 282 -3.02 -13.05 -7.82
CA HIS A 282 -3.72 -13.68 -8.95
C HIS A 282 -3.77 -12.78 -10.18
N ILE A 283 -4.02 -11.47 -10.00
CA ILE A 283 -3.94 -10.46 -11.06
C ILE A 283 -2.52 -10.42 -11.64
N ASN A 284 -1.50 -10.35 -10.79
CA ASN A 284 -0.11 -10.27 -11.21
C ASN A 284 0.34 -11.53 -11.97
N GLN A 285 -0.03 -12.73 -11.51
CA GLN A 285 0.31 -13.98 -12.20
C GLN A 285 -0.23 -14.02 -13.64
N ARG A 286 -1.33 -13.34 -13.92
CA ARG A 286 -1.97 -13.34 -15.25
C ARG A 286 -1.55 -12.19 -16.12
N LEU A 287 -1.38 -11.02 -15.55
CA LEU A 287 -1.17 -9.78 -16.29
C LEU A 287 0.29 -9.30 -16.31
N CYS A 288 1.09 -9.65 -15.30
CA CYS A 288 2.50 -9.30 -15.27
C CYS A 288 3.30 -10.13 -16.28
N ARG A 289 4.31 -9.50 -16.88
CA ARG A 289 5.27 -10.14 -17.78
C ARG A 289 6.67 -10.01 -17.22
N ASP A 290 7.49 -11.05 -17.42
CA ASP A 290 8.91 -11.03 -17.04
C ASP A 290 9.77 -10.50 -18.20
N ASP A 291 9.26 -10.58 -19.43
CA ASP A 291 9.92 -10.08 -20.63
C ASP A 291 9.26 -8.77 -21.09
N PHE A 292 9.91 -7.66 -20.73
CA PHE A 292 9.55 -6.30 -21.15
C PHE A 292 10.81 -5.44 -21.21
N SER A 293 10.80 -4.38 -22.00
CA SER A 293 11.96 -3.50 -22.22
C SER A 293 11.96 -2.30 -21.28
N THR A 294 10.80 -1.71 -21.03
CA THR A 294 10.62 -0.55 -20.16
C THR A 294 9.25 -0.59 -19.50
N PHE A 295 9.05 0.26 -18.51
CA PHE A 295 7.76 0.40 -17.85
C PHE A 295 7.44 1.84 -17.44
N ILE A 296 6.16 2.09 -17.20
CA ILE A 296 5.66 3.32 -16.58
C ILE A 296 5.06 2.92 -15.24
N GLY A 297 5.61 3.46 -14.15
CA GLY A 297 5.11 3.30 -12.80
C GLY A 297 4.14 4.43 -12.41
N LEU A 298 3.05 4.10 -11.73
CA LEU A 298 2.08 5.05 -11.17
C LEU A 298 1.89 4.70 -9.70
N PHE A 299 2.12 5.66 -8.82
CA PHE A 299 2.00 5.46 -7.38
C PHE A 299 0.98 6.42 -6.76
N ASP A 300 0.02 5.85 -6.06
CA ASP A 300 -1.08 6.54 -5.38
C ASP A 300 -1.21 6.01 -3.96
N LEU A 301 -1.09 6.91 -2.97
CA LEU A 301 -1.31 6.62 -1.56
C LEU A 301 -2.63 7.21 -1.08
N PRO A 302 -3.27 6.63 -0.05
CA PRO A 302 -4.22 7.37 0.76
C PRO A 302 -3.62 8.70 1.18
N GLY A 303 -4.33 9.80 0.97
CA GLY A 303 -3.83 11.13 1.37
C GLY A 303 -3.64 11.25 2.87
N PRO A 304 -2.89 12.26 3.34
CA PRO A 304 -2.72 12.53 4.76
C PRO A 304 -4.06 12.59 5.49
N GLN A 305 -4.09 12.07 6.71
CA GLN A 305 -5.31 11.95 7.51
C GLN A 305 -5.15 12.61 8.87
N ASN A 306 -6.11 13.46 9.21
CA ASN A 306 -6.28 14.02 10.55
C ASN A 306 -7.77 14.02 10.89
N MET A 307 -8.20 13.07 11.70
CA MET A 307 -9.60 12.89 12.03
C MET A 307 -10.02 13.87 13.13
N SER A 308 -11.02 14.70 12.84
CA SER A 308 -11.58 15.63 13.83
C SER A 308 -12.67 14.99 14.70
N SER A 309 -13.36 13.97 14.18
CA SER A 309 -14.50 13.32 14.82
C SER A 309 -14.14 12.11 15.68
N ARG A 310 -12.92 11.60 15.57
CA ARG A 310 -12.41 10.44 16.31
C ARG A 310 -10.91 10.55 16.53
N PRO A 311 -10.32 9.80 17.49
CA PRO A 311 -8.88 9.73 17.65
C PRO A 311 -8.20 9.17 16.38
N ASN A 312 -7.01 9.68 16.06
CA ASN A 312 -6.15 9.08 15.04
C ASN A 312 -5.42 7.87 15.64
N SER A 313 -5.49 6.74 14.98
CA SER A 313 -4.91 5.46 15.39
C SER A 313 -3.59 5.16 14.67
N LEU A 314 -3.05 3.95 14.86
CA LEU A 314 -1.89 3.44 14.14
C LEU A 314 -2.09 3.48 12.60
N ASP A 315 -3.31 3.25 12.10
CA ASP A 315 -3.58 3.31 10.66
C ASP A 315 -3.35 4.72 10.10
N GLN A 316 -3.82 5.77 10.81
CA GLN A 316 -3.55 7.16 10.42
C GLN A 316 -2.06 7.50 10.55
N PHE A 317 -1.40 6.98 11.59
CA PHE A 317 0.05 7.18 11.77
C PHE A 317 0.83 6.58 10.59
N ALA A 318 0.52 5.35 10.18
CA ALA A 318 1.18 4.69 9.05
C ALA A 318 0.94 5.44 7.73
N VAL A 319 -0.30 5.87 7.45
CA VAL A 319 -0.63 6.67 6.25
C VAL A 319 0.12 8.00 6.26
N ASN A 320 0.13 8.70 7.39
CA ASN A 320 0.81 10.00 7.51
C ASN A 320 2.33 9.85 7.41
N PHE A 321 2.90 8.80 8.01
CA PHE A 321 4.32 8.47 7.87
C PHE A 321 4.71 8.23 6.40
N ALA A 322 3.92 7.47 5.65
CA ALA A 322 4.18 7.23 4.22
C ALA A 322 4.11 8.52 3.41
N ASN A 323 3.12 9.40 3.68
CA ASN A 323 3.00 10.70 3.02
C ASN A 323 4.13 11.65 3.39
N GLU A 324 4.60 11.64 4.65
CA GLU A 324 5.77 12.41 5.11
C GLU A 324 7.03 12.01 4.34
N ARG A 325 7.25 10.70 4.17
CA ARG A 325 8.36 10.17 3.39
C ARG A 325 8.25 10.52 1.91
N LEU A 326 7.05 10.40 1.34
CA LEU A 326 6.80 10.77 -0.05
C LEU A 326 7.05 12.26 -0.28
N HIS A 327 6.59 13.12 0.63
CA HIS A 327 6.83 14.55 0.58
C HIS A 327 8.33 14.87 0.66
N HIS A 328 9.05 14.27 1.62
CA HIS A 328 10.50 14.42 1.76
C HIS A 328 11.24 14.04 0.48
N TRP A 329 10.95 12.86 -0.06
CA TRP A 329 11.57 12.38 -1.30
C TRP A 329 11.28 13.33 -2.48
N THR A 330 10.02 13.79 -2.60
CA THR A 330 9.60 14.72 -3.65
C THR A 330 10.35 16.06 -3.56
N GLN A 331 10.44 16.64 -2.35
CA GLN A 331 11.15 17.91 -2.14
C GLN A 331 12.64 17.77 -2.48
N ARG A 332 13.30 16.74 -1.97
CA ARG A 332 14.69 16.49 -2.29
C ARG A 332 14.90 16.30 -3.79
N ARG A 333 14.06 15.50 -4.44
CA ARG A 333 14.17 15.28 -5.89
C ARG A 333 13.97 16.55 -6.69
N LEU A 334 13.04 17.42 -6.29
CA LEU A 334 12.78 18.69 -6.96
C LEU A 334 13.88 19.73 -6.71
N PHE A 335 14.40 19.85 -5.49
CA PHE A 335 15.29 20.96 -5.14
C PHE A 335 16.78 20.61 -5.09
N GLU A 336 17.14 19.35 -4.87
CA GLU A 336 18.54 18.93 -4.67
C GLU A 336 19.15 18.18 -5.86
N SER A 337 18.35 17.44 -6.66
CA SER A 337 18.87 16.56 -7.71
C SER A 337 19.73 17.27 -8.76
N HIS A 338 19.45 18.55 -9.03
CA HIS A 338 20.22 19.33 -10.01
C HIS A 338 21.52 19.91 -9.45
N VAL A 339 21.68 19.97 -8.14
CA VAL A 339 22.88 20.56 -7.52
C VAL A 339 24.11 19.76 -7.90
N GLU A 340 24.05 18.43 -7.78
CA GLU A 340 25.16 17.54 -8.14
C GLU A 340 25.42 17.55 -9.65
N GLU A 341 24.37 17.46 -10.47
CA GLU A 341 24.49 17.49 -11.92
C GLU A 341 25.14 18.79 -12.39
N TYR A 342 24.68 19.93 -11.88
CA TYR A 342 25.23 21.23 -12.23
C TYR A 342 26.66 21.42 -11.74
N ALA A 343 27.04 20.81 -10.61
CA ALA A 343 28.41 20.83 -10.11
C ALA A 343 29.34 20.02 -11.04
N VAL A 344 28.94 18.82 -11.46
CA VAL A 344 29.70 17.97 -12.39
C VAL A 344 29.90 18.69 -13.72
N GLU A 345 28.87 19.33 -14.25
CA GLU A 345 28.89 20.08 -15.50
C GLU A 345 29.59 21.44 -15.39
N GLY A 346 30.01 21.88 -14.20
CA GLY A 346 30.70 23.14 -13.98
C GLY A 346 29.82 24.39 -14.10
N ILE A 347 28.51 24.22 -13.98
CA ILE A 347 27.50 25.27 -14.12
C ILE A 347 26.77 25.57 -12.80
N SER A 348 27.40 25.33 -11.66
CA SER A 348 26.81 25.53 -10.32
C SER A 348 26.20 26.92 -10.08
N ARG A 349 26.62 27.95 -10.84
CA ARG A 349 26.04 29.30 -10.77
C ARG A 349 24.57 29.36 -11.20
N PHE A 350 24.09 28.35 -11.92
CA PHE A 350 22.68 28.27 -12.37
C PHE A 350 21.81 27.44 -11.44
N VAL A 351 22.34 26.89 -10.34
CA VAL A 351 21.53 26.18 -9.33
C VAL A 351 20.49 27.15 -8.76
N PRO A 352 19.18 26.85 -8.88
CA PRO A 352 18.16 27.70 -8.31
C PRO A 352 18.23 27.70 -6.77
N THR A 353 18.48 28.86 -6.18
CA THR A 353 18.52 29.04 -4.73
C THR A 353 17.13 29.46 -4.21
N VAL A 354 16.19 28.56 -4.23
CA VAL A 354 14.84 28.79 -3.67
C VAL A 354 14.77 28.08 -2.32
N PRO A 355 14.57 28.80 -1.23
CA PRO A 355 14.35 28.15 0.06
C PRO A 355 13.02 27.39 0.05
N TYR A 356 13.03 26.14 0.49
CA TYR A 356 11.86 25.28 0.60
C TYR A 356 11.73 24.73 2.02
N PHE A 357 10.54 24.24 2.35
CA PHE A 357 10.31 23.60 3.65
C PHE A 357 10.92 22.19 3.64
N ASP A 358 12.01 22.02 4.39
CA ASP A 358 12.67 20.75 4.59
C ASP A 358 12.09 20.05 5.82
N ASN A 359 11.49 18.87 5.61
CA ASN A 359 10.91 18.04 6.67
C ASN A 359 11.88 16.96 7.20
N THR A 360 13.17 17.09 6.96
CA THR A 360 14.20 16.11 7.40
C THR A 360 14.11 15.83 8.90
N GLU A 361 13.85 16.84 9.72
CA GLU A 361 13.74 16.65 11.18
C GLU A 361 12.52 15.79 11.55
N CYS A 362 11.38 15.96 10.87
CA CYS A 362 10.24 15.08 11.08
C CYS A 362 10.54 13.65 10.63
N ILE A 363 11.24 13.48 9.52
CA ILE A 363 11.67 12.14 9.05
C ILE A 363 12.62 11.49 10.07
N ARG A 364 13.56 12.24 10.64
CA ARG A 364 14.44 11.73 11.71
C ARG A 364 13.66 11.31 12.94
N LEU A 365 12.69 12.11 13.39
CA LEU A 365 11.79 11.75 14.48
C LEU A 365 11.11 10.40 14.20
N LEU A 366 10.58 10.19 13.00
CA LEU A 366 9.78 9.02 12.66
C LEU A 366 10.63 7.75 12.49
N GLN A 367 11.73 7.80 11.73
CA GLN A 367 12.43 6.60 11.26
C GLN A 367 13.90 6.46 11.67
N ASN A 368 14.46 7.37 12.50
CA ASN A 368 15.87 7.28 12.88
C ASN A 368 16.21 5.92 13.52
N ARG A 369 17.36 5.38 13.18
CA ARG A 369 17.88 4.13 13.79
C ARG A 369 19.19 4.42 14.55
N PRO A 370 19.28 4.01 15.82
CA PRO A 370 18.19 3.58 16.71
C PRO A 370 17.39 4.77 17.25
N GLY A 371 16.11 4.58 17.56
CA GLY A 371 15.34 5.48 18.42
C GLY A 371 14.32 6.40 17.75
N GLY A 372 14.03 6.29 16.45
CA GLY A 372 12.84 6.91 15.85
C GLY A 372 11.53 6.29 16.38
N LEU A 373 10.41 6.97 16.20
CA LEU A 373 9.12 6.50 16.75
C LEU A 373 8.77 5.09 16.27
N VAL A 374 8.95 4.78 14.98
CA VAL A 374 8.73 3.45 14.43
C VAL A 374 9.62 2.41 15.09
N HIS A 375 10.90 2.72 15.29
CA HIS A 375 11.85 1.79 15.92
C HIS A 375 11.52 1.53 17.40
N ILE A 376 11.17 2.58 18.16
CA ILE A 376 10.73 2.44 19.55
C ILE A 376 9.45 1.63 19.64
N MET A 377 8.49 1.88 18.75
CA MET A 377 7.22 1.15 18.67
C MET A 377 7.47 -0.35 18.45
N ASP A 378 8.31 -0.71 17.50
CA ASP A 378 8.66 -2.10 17.19
C ASP A 378 9.36 -2.79 18.37
N ASP A 379 10.32 -2.09 19.02
CA ASP A 379 11.03 -2.61 20.18
C ASP A 379 10.09 -2.84 21.37
N GLN A 380 9.16 -1.91 21.62
CA GLN A 380 8.16 -2.06 22.68
C GLN A 380 7.15 -3.17 22.37
N ALA A 381 6.67 -3.28 21.13
CA ALA A 381 5.74 -4.32 20.71
C ALA A 381 6.33 -5.72 20.89
N ARG A 382 7.59 -5.94 20.52
CA ARG A 382 8.28 -7.23 20.71
C ARG A 382 8.43 -7.64 22.18
N ARG A 383 8.29 -6.70 23.10
CA ARG A 383 8.40 -6.91 24.55
C ARG A 383 7.04 -6.98 25.26
N ALA A 384 5.93 -6.95 24.51
CA ALA A 384 4.61 -7.15 25.08
C ALA A 384 4.50 -8.57 25.72
N PRO A 385 3.74 -8.76 26.81
CA PRO A 385 2.93 -7.79 27.54
C PRO A 385 3.69 -6.97 28.61
N LYS A 386 5.01 -7.15 28.79
CA LYS A 386 5.81 -6.38 29.75
C LYS A 386 5.86 -4.89 29.43
N LYS A 387 5.57 -4.52 28.19
CA LYS A 387 5.48 -3.16 27.67
C LYS A 387 4.06 -2.86 27.22
N THR A 388 3.62 -1.65 27.48
CA THR A 388 2.27 -1.17 27.21
C THR A 388 2.31 0.08 26.33
N ASP A 389 1.19 0.47 25.76
CA ASP A 389 1.06 1.72 24.99
C ASP A 389 1.51 2.94 25.83
N GLN A 390 1.25 2.92 27.14
CA GLN A 390 1.75 3.97 28.04
C GLN A 390 3.28 3.99 28.10
N THR A 391 3.95 2.84 28.30
CA THR A 391 5.43 2.80 28.32
C THR A 391 6.05 3.18 27.00
N MET A 392 5.34 2.95 25.88
CA MET A 392 5.75 3.37 24.54
C MET A 392 5.75 4.90 24.44
N VAL A 393 4.66 5.57 24.83
CA VAL A 393 4.57 7.04 24.79
C VAL A 393 5.57 7.70 25.76
N GLU A 394 5.79 7.09 26.93
CA GLU A 394 6.84 7.54 27.85
C GLU A 394 8.25 7.43 27.23
N ALA A 395 8.52 6.35 26.49
CA ALA A 395 9.79 6.20 25.77
C ALA A 395 9.94 7.22 24.65
N PHE A 396 8.85 7.53 23.91
CA PHE A 396 8.82 8.64 22.96
C PHE A 396 9.17 9.97 23.64
N GLY A 397 8.50 10.27 24.76
CA GLY A 397 8.72 11.51 25.51
C GLY A 397 10.16 11.65 26.06
N LYS A 398 10.74 10.56 26.57
CA LYS A 398 12.13 10.54 27.04
C LYS A 398 13.12 10.84 25.91
N ARG A 399 12.88 10.35 24.72
CA ARG A 399 13.79 10.51 23.58
C ARG A 399 13.57 11.82 22.83
N TRP A 400 12.31 12.19 22.59
CA TRP A 400 11.91 13.23 21.65
C TRP A 400 11.11 14.37 22.28
N GLY A 401 10.98 14.42 23.62
CA GLY A 401 10.15 15.42 24.32
C GLY A 401 10.52 16.88 24.03
N ASN A 402 11.77 17.16 23.67
CA ASN A 402 12.26 18.49 23.30
C ASN A 402 12.32 18.72 21.78
N HIS A 403 11.84 17.77 20.96
CA HIS A 403 11.91 17.88 19.52
C HIS A 403 10.78 18.77 18.98
N SER A 404 11.09 19.68 18.04
CA SER A 404 10.12 20.65 17.50
C SER A 404 8.90 20.00 16.85
N SER A 405 9.08 18.83 16.25
CA SER A 405 7.99 18.09 15.57
C SER A 405 7.27 17.10 16.49
N PHE A 406 7.56 17.05 17.78
CA PHE A 406 6.97 16.08 18.70
C PHE A 406 6.48 16.71 19.99
N LYS A 407 5.33 16.26 20.48
CA LYS A 407 4.79 16.64 21.79
C LYS A 407 4.06 15.47 22.43
N VAL A 408 4.36 15.19 23.69
CA VAL A 408 3.56 14.28 24.52
C VAL A 408 2.24 14.97 24.85
N GLY A 409 1.13 14.27 24.63
CA GLY A 409 -0.21 14.77 24.95
C GLY A 409 -0.70 14.28 26.32
N SER A 410 -1.96 14.61 26.63
CA SER A 410 -2.67 14.15 27.81
C SER A 410 -3.21 12.74 27.62
N ILE A 411 -3.60 12.11 28.72
CA ILE A 411 -4.38 10.88 28.71
C ILE A 411 -5.79 11.22 28.18
N ASP A 412 -6.25 10.45 27.20
CA ASP A 412 -7.57 10.62 26.63
C ASP A 412 -8.71 10.09 27.54
N ARG A 413 -9.96 10.24 27.10
CA ARG A 413 -11.13 9.79 27.88
C ARG A 413 -11.19 8.27 28.05
N SER A 414 -10.51 7.53 27.19
CA SER A 414 -10.43 6.06 27.23
C SER A 414 -9.28 5.57 28.11
N GLY A 415 -8.52 6.48 28.74
CA GLY A 415 -7.39 6.15 29.62
C GLY A 415 -6.06 5.92 28.90
N TYR A 416 -5.98 6.18 27.60
CA TYR A 416 -4.75 6.01 26.80
C TYR A 416 -4.00 7.35 26.66
N PRO A 417 -2.67 7.34 26.75
CA PRO A 417 -1.86 8.53 26.49
C PRO A 417 -1.90 8.88 25.01
N SER A 418 -1.88 10.17 24.73
CA SER A 418 -1.80 10.70 23.37
C SER A 418 -0.42 11.30 23.09
N PHE A 419 -0.08 11.44 21.83
CA PHE A 419 1.09 12.16 21.37
C PHE A 419 0.80 12.91 20.06
N THR A 420 1.52 13.98 19.82
CA THR A 420 1.36 14.82 18.62
C THR A 420 2.62 14.74 17.78
N VAL A 421 2.46 14.57 16.48
CA VAL A 421 3.51 14.75 15.48
C VAL A 421 3.15 15.94 14.60
N HIS A 422 4.08 16.86 14.43
CA HIS A 422 3.96 17.98 13.49
C HIS A 422 4.45 17.52 12.12
N HIS A 423 3.52 17.08 11.28
CA HIS A 423 3.75 16.69 9.90
C HIS A 423 3.87 17.91 8.97
N PHE A 424 4.32 17.69 7.73
CA PHE A 424 4.45 18.76 6.72
C PHE A 424 3.14 19.54 6.47
N ASN A 425 1.99 18.89 6.66
CA ASN A 425 0.66 19.49 6.50
C ASN A 425 0.01 19.95 7.81
N GLY A 426 0.72 19.86 8.94
CA GLY A 426 0.26 20.33 10.24
C GLY A 426 0.31 19.29 11.36
N PRO A 427 -0.07 19.68 12.58
CA PRO A 427 -0.04 18.79 13.73
C PRO A 427 -1.16 17.75 13.70
N VAL A 428 -0.83 16.51 14.00
CA VAL A 428 -1.78 15.40 14.15
C VAL A 428 -1.62 14.79 15.54
N ILE A 429 -2.74 14.65 16.25
CA ILE A 429 -2.81 14.03 17.57
C ILE A 429 -3.20 12.57 17.40
N TYR A 430 -2.39 11.67 17.94
CA TYR A 430 -2.61 10.23 17.94
C TYR A 430 -2.97 9.74 19.32
N SER A 431 -4.03 8.91 19.43
CA SER A 431 -4.28 8.08 20.62
C SER A 431 -3.42 6.82 20.51
N SER A 432 -2.73 6.46 21.57
CA SER A 432 -1.90 5.26 21.58
C SER A 432 -2.66 3.95 21.76
N GLU A 433 -3.98 4.01 21.81
CA GLU A 433 -4.85 2.86 22.02
C GLU A 433 -4.53 1.69 21.07
N ASN A 434 -4.11 0.57 21.66
CA ASN A 434 -3.77 -0.67 20.95
C ASN A 434 -2.67 -0.53 19.88
N PHE A 435 -1.78 0.46 19.99
CA PHE A 435 -0.69 0.64 19.04
C PHE A 435 0.27 -0.55 19.04
N LEU A 436 0.68 -1.03 20.22
CA LEU A 436 1.64 -2.13 20.31
C LEU A 436 1.05 -3.45 19.82
N GLU A 437 -0.20 -3.72 20.16
CA GLU A 437 -0.89 -4.94 19.73
C GLU A 437 -1.06 -4.96 18.20
N ARG A 438 -1.58 -3.87 17.62
CA ARG A 438 -1.75 -3.71 16.18
C ARG A 438 -0.43 -3.69 15.42
N ASN A 439 0.63 -3.19 16.03
CA ASN A 439 1.96 -3.17 15.43
C ASN A 439 2.64 -4.55 15.47
N LEU A 440 2.44 -5.29 16.56
CA LEU A 440 2.96 -6.67 16.66
C LEU A 440 2.26 -7.59 15.66
N ASP A 441 0.97 -7.37 15.45
CA ASP A 441 0.15 -8.14 14.52
C ASP A 441 0.32 -9.66 14.66
N ALA A 442 0.27 -10.12 15.90
CA ALA A 442 0.43 -11.53 16.21
C ALA A 442 -0.80 -12.32 15.78
N LEU A 443 -0.68 -13.14 14.75
CA LEU A 443 -1.71 -14.12 14.41
C LEU A 443 -1.73 -15.21 15.48
N ASN A 444 -2.93 -15.57 15.92
CA ASN A 444 -3.10 -16.73 16.77
C ASN A 444 -2.62 -17.99 16.05
N PRO A 445 -1.58 -18.70 16.56
CA PRO A 445 -1.06 -19.90 15.93
C PRO A 445 -2.11 -21.01 15.82
N ASP A 446 -3.13 -20.99 16.69
CA ASP A 446 -4.22 -21.95 16.67
C ASP A 446 -5.06 -21.80 15.39
N PHE A 447 -5.22 -20.59 14.83
CA PHE A 447 -5.86 -20.37 13.53
C PHE A 447 -5.05 -20.97 12.37
N VAL A 448 -3.73 -20.83 12.43
CA VAL A 448 -2.86 -21.42 11.41
C VAL A 448 -2.93 -22.95 11.48
N SER A 449 -2.88 -23.51 12.67
CA SER A 449 -3.02 -24.94 12.88
C SER A 449 -4.39 -25.46 12.42
N LEU A 450 -5.46 -24.77 12.79
CA LEU A 450 -6.83 -25.10 12.40
C LEU A 450 -7.04 -25.08 10.89
N LEU A 451 -6.56 -24.05 10.20
CA LEU A 451 -6.90 -23.80 8.80
C LEU A 451 -5.88 -24.38 7.81
N ARG A 452 -4.59 -24.35 8.12
CA ARG A 452 -3.53 -24.96 7.32
C ARG A 452 -3.34 -26.45 7.60
N GLY A 453 -3.51 -26.85 8.86
CA GLY A 453 -3.10 -28.13 9.38
C GLY A 453 -1.69 -28.09 9.98
N GLY A 454 -1.45 -28.89 11.01
CA GLY A 454 -0.15 -28.99 11.68
C GLY A 454 0.83 -29.84 10.88
N ASN A 455 2.12 -29.50 10.96
CA ASN A 455 3.23 -30.40 10.62
C ASN A 455 3.51 -31.29 11.86
N SER A 456 2.55 -32.05 12.35
CA SER A 456 2.80 -32.93 13.48
C SER A 456 3.54 -34.17 13.01
N GLY A 457 4.85 -34.19 13.26
CA GLY A 457 5.66 -35.41 13.30
C GLY A 457 5.41 -36.23 14.56
N ALA A 458 4.31 -36.01 15.28
CA ALA A 458 3.89 -36.81 16.41
C ALA A 458 2.82 -37.81 15.95
N THR A 459 3.11 -39.08 16.13
CA THR A 459 2.25 -40.22 15.85
C THR A 459 0.93 -40.08 16.61
N ASP A 460 -0.16 -39.85 15.87
CA ASP A 460 -1.48 -39.61 16.41
C ASP A 460 -2.25 -40.90 16.68
N THR A 461 -2.67 -40.98 17.92
CA THR A 461 -3.69 -41.93 18.40
C THR A 461 -5.07 -41.31 18.51
N ALA A 462 -5.46 -40.35 17.60
CA ALA A 462 -6.86 -39.93 17.49
C ALA A 462 -7.11 -39.36 16.10
N GLY A 463 -8.03 -39.93 15.38
CA GLY A 463 -8.26 -39.66 13.97
C GLY A 463 -8.71 -38.22 13.71
N ALA A 464 -8.30 -37.69 12.55
CA ALA A 464 -8.81 -36.52 11.80
C ALA A 464 -8.48 -35.12 12.31
N GLU A 465 -7.84 -34.88 13.44
CA GLU A 465 -7.63 -33.53 13.99
C GLU A 465 -6.47 -32.74 13.40
N GLY A 466 -5.58 -33.33 12.58
CA GLY A 466 -4.37 -32.70 12.05
C GLY A 466 -4.45 -32.23 10.58
N SER A 467 -5.57 -32.43 9.88
CA SER A 467 -5.60 -32.26 8.42
C SER A 467 -5.78 -30.82 7.91
N GLY A 468 -6.09 -29.87 8.77
CA GLY A 468 -6.46 -28.49 8.39
C GLY A 468 -7.83 -28.39 7.72
N SER A 469 -8.12 -27.24 7.14
CA SER A 469 -9.38 -27.01 6.42
C SER A 469 -9.56 -28.00 5.25
N ILE A 470 -10.77 -28.57 5.12
CA ILE A 470 -11.17 -29.36 3.95
C ILE A 470 -11.49 -28.48 2.73
N ASN A 471 -11.66 -27.17 2.92
CA ASN A 471 -11.82 -26.20 1.84
C ASN A 471 -10.43 -25.87 1.26
N PRO A 472 -10.09 -26.34 0.02
CA PRO A 472 -8.75 -26.14 -0.52
C PRO A 472 -8.39 -24.67 -0.75
N PHE A 473 -9.39 -23.81 -0.97
CA PHE A 473 -9.18 -22.38 -1.15
C PHE A 473 -8.74 -21.74 0.17
N VAL A 474 -9.48 -21.96 1.24
CA VAL A 474 -9.14 -21.46 2.59
C VAL A 474 -7.79 -22.01 3.04
N LYS A 475 -7.57 -23.32 2.92
CA LYS A 475 -6.28 -23.97 3.23
C LYS A 475 -5.12 -23.35 2.45
N GLY A 476 -5.35 -23.04 1.16
CA GLY A 476 -4.36 -22.40 0.29
C GLY A 476 -3.99 -20.99 0.74
N LEU A 477 -4.95 -20.21 1.26
CA LEU A 477 -4.68 -18.87 1.82
C LEU A 477 -3.75 -18.92 3.04
N PHE A 478 -3.83 -19.98 3.84
CA PHE A 478 -2.97 -20.21 4.99
C PHE A 478 -1.69 -21.00 4.67
N SER A 479 -1.37 -21.22 3.41
CA SER A 479 -0.11 -21.85 2.99
C SER A 479 1.10 -20.97 3.34
N ALA A 480 2.28 -21.59 3.47
CA ALA A 480 3.53 -20.88 3.75
C ALA A 480 3.93 -19.84 2.67
N LYS A 481 3.35 -19.92 1.46
CA LYS A 481 3.52 -18.93 0.39
C LYS A 481 2.62 -17.72 0.58
N ALA A 482 1.45 -17.89 1.16
CA ALA A 482 0.49 -16.81 1.40
C ALA A 482 0.78 -16.09 2.72
N ILE A 483 1.21 -16.84 3.73
CA ILE A 483 1.63 -16.30 5.01
C ILE A 483 3.14 -16.49 5.07
N ALA A 484 3.91 -15.41 5.00
CA ALA A 484 5.31 -15.44 5.38
C ALA A 484 5.40 -15.61 6.90
N THR A 485 5.03 -16.79 7.38
CA THR A 485 5.23 -17.16 8.78
C THR A 485 6.69 -17.52 8.94
N GLN A 486 7.39 -16.90 9.88
CA GLN A 486 8.57 -17.53 10.44
C GLN A 486 8.10 -18.80 11.16
N ALA A 487 8.24 -19.93 10.49
CA ALA A 487 8.00 -21.22 11.11
C ALA A 487 8.97 -21.35 12.28
N HIS A 488 8.45 -21.38 13.47
CA HIS A 488 9.10 -21.58 14.76
C HIS A 488 10.19 -20.56 15.13
N PRO A 489 9.94 -19.75 16.17
CA PRO A 489 11.00 -18.98 16.78
C PRO A 489 12.06 -19.96 17.32
N ARG A 490 13.29 -19.78 16.91
CA ARG A 490 14.43 -20.48 17.52
C ARG A 490 14.68 -20.04 18.97
N ASN A 491 13.98 -19.01 19.43
CA ASN A 491 14.05 -18.45 20.78
C ASN A 491 12.72 -18.65 21.51
N GLU A 492 12.82 -19.24 22.65
CA GLU A 492 11.81 -19.91 23.45
C GLU A 492 10.73 -19.03 24.12
N ASP A 493 10.74 -17.71 23.89
CA ASP A 493 9.82 -16.74 24.48
C ASP A 493 8.97 -15.94 23.47
N THR A 494 8.93 -16.35 22.20
CA THR A 494 8.34 -15.53 21.16
C THR A 494 6.94 -16.00 20.76
N ILE A 495 6.00 -15.06 20.78
CA ILE A 495 4.69 -15.19 20.14
C ILE A 495 4.91 -15.35 18.64
N VAL A 496 4.32 -16.38 18.01
CA VAL A 496 4.33 -16.51 16.55
C VAL A 496 3.50 -15.37 15.97
N ALA A 497 4.17 -14.36 15.43
CA ALA A 497 3.51 -13.30 14.67
C ALA A 497 3.25 -13.81 13.24
N ALA A 498 2.03 -13.69 12.77
CA ALA A 498 1.76 -13.81 11.36
C ALA A 498 2.32 -12.57 10.67
N GLN A 499 3.26 -12.77 9.78
CA GLN A 499 3.59 -11.73 8.84
C GLN A 499 2.38 -11.53 7.94
N GLN A 500 1.68 -10.45 8.16
CA GLN A 500 0.79 -9.94 7.12
C GLN A 500 1.67 -9.51 5.94
N PRO A 501 1.19 -9.66 4.71
CA PRO A 501 1.88 -9.11 3.55
C PRO A 501 1.77 -7.57 3.55
N VAL A 502 2.36 -6.93 4.55
CA VAL A 502 2.64 -5.50 4.54
C VAL A 502 3.67 -5.20 3.47
N LYS A 503 4.59 -6.14 3.27
CA LYS A 503 5.54 -6.12 2.17
C LYS A 503 4.86 -6.71 0.93
N PRO A 504 4.88 -6.02 -0.21
CA PRO A 504 4.38 -6.56 -1.46
C PRO A 504 5.01 -7.94 -1.74
N MET A 505 4.22 -8.90 -2.19
CA MET A 505 4.72 -10.23 -2.57
C MET A 505 5.74 -10.15 -3.72
N ARG A 506 5.64 -9.10 -4.55
CA ARG A 506 6.61 -8.75 -5.59
C ARG A 506 7.18 -7.37 -5.30
N ALA A 507 8.46 -7.17 -5.59
CA ALA A 507 9.07 -5.86 -5.57
C ALA A 507 8.76 -5.08 -6.87
N PRO A 508 8.86 -3.73 -6.86
CA PRO A 508 8.90 -2.95 -8.09
C PRO A 508 10.00 -3.47 -9.02
N SER A 509 9.80 -3.34 -10.32
CA SER A 509 10.82 -3.74 -11.29
C SER A 509 11.98 -2.74 -11.27
N THR A 510 13.20 -3.24 -11.37
CA THR A 510 14.40 -2.42 -11.52
C THR A 510 14.74 -2.27 -13.01
N ARG A 511 15.45 -1.20 -13.36
CA ARG A 511 15.97 -1.02 -14.72
C ARG A 511 16.88 -2.20 -15.06
N ARG A 512 16.57 -2.96 -16.09
CA ARG A 512 17.50 -3.97 -16.63
C ARG A 512 18.72 -3.24 -17.18
N LYS A 513 19.82 -3.20 -16.45
CA LYS A 513 21.14 -2.90 -17.03
C LYS A 513 21.36 -3.95 -18.09
N GLY A 514 21.48 -3.52 -19.35
CA GLY A 514 21.66 -4.40 -20.51
C GLY A 514 22.65 -5.49 -20.15
N THR A 515 22.26 -6.73 -20.29
CA THR A 515 23.11 -7.89 -20.03
C THR A 515 24.18 -7.90 -21.11
N ILE A 516 25.32 -7.26 -20.84
CA ILE A 516 26.54 -7.59 -21.57
C ILE A 516 26.77 -9.06 -21.25
N LYS A 517 26.55 -9.92 -22.26
CA LYS A 517 26.96 -11.32 -22.22
C LYS A 517 28.46 -11.34 -21.94
N ARG A 518 28.84 -11.40 -20.68
CA ARG A 518 30.19 -11.83 -20.31
C ARG A 518 30.26 -13.30 -20.65
N MET A 519 30.89 -13.59 -21.75
CA MET A 519 31.43 -14.92 -22.02
C MET A 519 32.21 -15.38 -20.78
N ALA A 520 31.77 -16.49 -20.23
CA ALA A 520 32.41 -17.14 -19.11
C ALA A 520 33.81 -17.57 -19.55
N THR A 521 34.81 -16.86 -19.05
CA THR A 521 36.17 -17.40 -18.96
C THR A 521 36.34 -17.87 -17.54
N LEU A 522 36.38 -19.19 -17.38
CA LEU A 522 36.83 -19.86 -16.18
C LEU A 522 38.20 -19.32 -15.76
N LYS A 523 38.31 -18.74 -14.59
CA LYS A 523 39.51 -18.73 -13.77
C LYS A 523 39.12 -18.87 -12.33
N GLU A 524 39.46 -20.02 -11.77
CA GLU A 524 39.60 -20.28 -10.36
C GLU A 524 40.57 -19.26 -9.74
N SER A 525 40.12 -18.57 -8.72
CA SER A 525 40.92 -18.17 -7.55
C SER A 525 39.93 -17.60 -6.53
N GLY A 526 39.85 -18.25 -5.39
CA GLY A 526 39.01 -17.86 -4.26
C GLY A 526 39.48 -16.54 -3.66
N GLU A 527 38.51 -15.71 -3.45
CA GLU A 527 38.42 -14.73 -2.39
C GLU A 527 36.91 -14.47 -2.25
N GLU A 528 36.31 -15.11 -1.27
CA GLU A 528 34.98 -14.80 -0.78
C GLU A 528 35.05 -13.37 -0.23
N LYS A 529 34.51 -12.42 -0.96
CA LYS A 529 34.08 -11.16 -0.35
C LYS A 529 32.79 -11.48 0.39
N GLU A 530 32.92 -11.52 1.70
CA GLU A 530 31.78 -11.43 2.61
C GLU A 530 30.95 -10.19 2.18
N ASP A 531 29.78 -10.46 1.58
CA ASP A 531 28.72 -9.48 1.52
C ASP A 531 28.42 -9.10 2.97
N GLU A 532 28.58 -7.85 3.32
CA GLU A 532 28.10 -7.29 4.60
C GLU A 532 26.59 -7.53 4.66
N GLU A 533 26.19 -8.69 5.15
CA GLU A 533 24.84 -8.92 5.65
C GLU A 533 24.63 -7.87 6.75
N ALA A 534 23.71 -6.95 6.50
CA ALA A 534 23.15 -6.12 7.54
C ALA A 534 22.74 -7.04 8.69
N PRO A 535 23.12 -6.75 9.95
CA PRO A 535 22.89 -7.65 11.06
C PRO A 535 21.41 -7.98 11.10
N ALA A 536 21.07 -9.22 10.85
CA ALA A 536 19.75 -9.77 11.05
C ALA A 536 19.44 -9.59 12.54
N SER A 537 18.76 -8.49 12.89
CA SER A 537 18.12 -8.37 14.18
C SER A 537 17.03 -9.44 14.22
N GLY A 538 17.34 -10.60 14.81
CA GLY A 538 16.46 -11.75 14.89
C GLY A 538 15.24 -11.52 15.80
N GLY A 539 14.50 -10.44 15.55
CA GLY A 539 13.28 -10.09 16.26
C GLY A 539 12.05 -10.38 15.40
N ILE A 540 10.90 -10.61 16.04
CA ILE A 540 9.60 -10.73 15.38
C ILE A 540 9.37 -9.50 14.52
N PRO A 541 9.05 -9.65 13.22
CA PRO A 541 8.72 -8.50 12.37
C PRO A 541 7.46 -7.80 12.89
N CYS A 542 7.48 -6.48 12.88
CA CYS A 542 6.34 -5.65 13.26
C CYS A 542 5.84 -4.88 12.03
N VAL A 543 4.55 -4.57 12.01
CA VAL A 543 3.87 -3.93 10.86
C VAL A 543 4.55 -2.63 10.42
N ALA A 544 4.88 -1.74 11.37
CA ALA A 544 5.49 -0.46 11.05
C ALA A 544 6.92 -0.60 10.48
N GLY A 545 7.71 -1.52 11.02
CA GLY A 545 9.06 -1.81 10.52
C GLY A 545 9.05 -2.45 9.14
N GLU A 546 8.16 -3.40 8.87
CA GLU A 546 7.99 -4.01 7.55
C GLU A 546 7.47 -3.01 6.52
N PHE A 547 6.51 -2.19 6.91
CA PHE A 547 6.01 -1.13 6.05
C PHE A 547 7.13 -0.13 5.69
N THR A 548 7.98 0.23 6.67
CA THR A 548 9.16 1.05 6.42
C THR A 548 10.09 0.41 5.39
N SER A 549 10.39 -0.89 5.54
CA SER A 549 11.22 -1.63 4.57
C SER A 549 10.61 -1.69 3.17
N ALA A 550 9.29 -1.86 3.08
CA ALA A 550 8.58 -1.83 1.79
C ALA A 550 8.68 -0.47 1.11
N LEU A 551 8.54 0.62 1.89
CA LEU A 551 8.75 1.98 1.39
C LEU A 551 10.20 2.24 1.00
N ASP A 552 11.19 1.74 1.76
CA ASP A 552 12.61 1.84 1.41
C ASP A 552 12.88 1.22 0.03
N THR A 553 12.37 0.01 -0.21
CA THR A 553 12.48 -0.67 -1.50
C THR A 553 11.83 0.14 -2.63
N LEU A 554 10.68 0.75 -2.37
CA LEU A 554 10.01 1.61 -3.35
C LEU A 554 10.85 2.84 -3.67
N PHE A 555 11.32 3.58 -2.67
CA PHE A 555 12.10 4.80 -2.88
C PHE A 555 13.45 4.52 -3.55
N GLN A 556 14.11 3.40 -3.24
CA GLN A 556 15.30 2.96 -3.98
C GLN A 556 15.02 2.77 -5.46
N THR A 557 13.88 2.15 -5.81
CA THR A 557 13.47 2.01 -7.22
C THR A 557 13.20 3.38 -7.86
N LEU A 558 12.57 4.30 -7.13
CA LEU A 558 12.27 5.64 -7.60
C LEU A 558 13.55 6.46 -7.88
N ASP A 559 14.61 6.26 -7.10
CA ASP A 559 15.88 6.95 -7.30
C ASP A 559 16.55 6.58 -8.65
N GLU A 560 16.27 5.38 -9.16
CA GLU A 560 16.77 4.90 -10.47
C GLU A 560 15.88 5.31 -11.66
N THR A 561 14.78 6.02 -11.43
CA THR A 561 13.79 6.35 -12.45
C THR A 561 13.67 7.85 -12.70
N GLN A 562 13.12 8.20 -13.86
CA GLN A 562 12.68 9.58 -14.11
C GLN A 562 11.31 9.80 -13.46
N ALA A 563 11.26 10.62 -12.42
CA ALA A 563 10.05 10.88 -11.67
C ALA A 563 9.30 12.13 -12.18
N TRP A 564 7.99 11.97 -12.31
CA TRP A 564 7.04 13.04 -12.61
C TRP A 564 6.11 13.22 -11.43
N HIS A 565 5.87 14.46 -11.04
CA HIS A 565 5.05 14.79 -9.86
C HIS A 565 3.71 15.34 -10.29
N VAL A 566 2.63 14.74 -9.79
CA VAL A 566 1.25 15.20 -9.99
C VAL A 566 0.69 15.63 -8.65
N PHE A 567 0.44 16.92 -8.48
CA PHE A 567 -0.12 17.46 -7.26
C PHE A 567 -1.63 17.66 -7.44
N CYS A 568 -2.42 16.95 -6.67
CA CYS A 568 -3.87 17.04 -6.67
C CYS A 568 -4.36 17.91 -5.52
N ILE A 569 -5.17 18.91 -5.82
CA ILE A 569 -5.74 19.84 -4.85
C ILE A 569 -7.23 19.57 -4.69
N ASN A 570 -7.67 19.37 -3.44
CA ASN A 570 -9.09 19.29 -3.12
C ASN A 570 -9.71 20.70 -3.15
N PRO A 571 -10.68 20.96 -4.03
CA PRO A 571 -11.24 22.32 -4.18
C PRO A 571 -12.06 22.77 -2.97
N ASN A 572 -12.70 21.84 -2.26
CA ASN A 572 -13.45 22.10 -1.03
C ASN A 572 -13.69 20.83 -0.22
N ASP A 573 -13.78 20.96 1.09
CA ASP A 573 -13.96 19.83 2.01
C ASP A 573 -15.36 19.21 1.96
N SER A 574 -16.35 19.99 1.51
CA SER A 574 -17.74 19.54 1.38
C SER A 574 -18.01 18.74 0.10
N GLN A 575 -17.01 18.60 -0.78
CA GLN A 575 -17.09 17.92 -2.09
C GLN A 575 -18.24 18.42 -2.98
N LEU A 576 -18.56 19.71 -2.86
CA LEU A 576 -19.59 20.35 -3.69
C LEU A 576 -19.01 20.70 -5.06
N PRO A 577 -19.73 20.38 -6.16
CA PRO A 577 -19.26 20.69 -7.50
C PRO A 577 -19.23 22.22 -7.74
N ASN A 578 -18.27 22.67 -8.53
CA ASN A 578 -18.10 24.08 -8.92
C ASN A 578 -17.90 25.07 -7.76
N GLN A 579 -17.42 24.59 -6.62
CA GLN A 579 -17.08 25.44 -5.48
C GLN A 579 -15.58 25.36 -5.19
N LEU A 580 -14.97 26.51 -4.91
CA LEU A 580 -13.59 26.65 -4.51
C LEU A 580 -13.51 27.30 -3.11
N GLU A 581 -13.03 26.53 -2.14
CA GLU A 581 -12.79 27.04 -0.79
C GLU A 581 -11.35 27.56 -0.67
N GLY A 582 -11.20 28.89 -0.84
CA GLY A 582 -9.88 29.51 -0.93
C GLY A 582 -8.97 29.26 0.28
N ARG A 583 -9.51 29.07 1.49
CA ARG A 583 -8.72 28.80 2.69
C ARG A 583 -8.12 27.40 2.65
N SER A 584 -8.92 26.37 2.34
CA SER A 584 -8.50 24.98 2.24
C SER A 584 -7.48 24.82 1.11
N VAL A 585 -7.80 25.31 -0.09
CA VAL A 585 -6.89 25.28 -1.25
C VAL A 585 -5.55 25.96 -0.95
N LYS A 586 -5.57 27.14 -0.33
CA LYS A 586 -4.33 27.87 0.04
C LYS A 586 -3.50 27.09 1.07
N GLY A 587 -4.15 26.41 2.01
CA GLY A 587 -3.49 25.52 2.97
C GLY A 587 -2.75 24.40 2.26
N GLN A 588 -3.43 23.65 1.37
CA GLN A 588 -2.86 22.55 0.59
C GLN A 588 -1.70 23.00 -0.30
N VAL A 589 -1.88 24.10 -1.04
CA VAL A 589 -0.84 24.67 -1.91
C VAL A 589 0.43 25.01 -1.12
N ARG A 590 0.29 25.57 0.08
CA ARG A 590 1.43 25.90 0.95
C ARG A 590 2.09 24.66 1.56
N SER A 591 1.31 23.72 2.09
CA SER A 591 1.86 22.52 2.72
C SER A 591 2.60 21.62 1.73
N MET A 592 2.18 21.60 0.46
CA MET A 592 2.88 20.87 -0.60
C MET A 592 4.08 21.64 -1.19
N GLY A 593 4.32 22.89 -0.79
CA GLY A 593 5.45 23.69 -1.28
C GLY A 593 5.32 24.12 -2.75
N LEU A 594 4.10 24.22 -3.30
CA LEU A 594 3.90 24.54 -4.72
C LEU A 594 4.37 25.94 -5.13
N PRO A 595 4.28 26.99 -4.28
CA PRO A 595 4.85 28.30 -4.61
C PRO A 595 6.37 28.25 -4.80
N GLU A 596 7.06 27.45 -3.99
CA GLU A 596 8.50 27.26 -4.06
C GLU A 596 8.87 26.44 -5.31
N VAL A 597 8.11 25.41 -5.63
CA VAL A 597 8.26 24.62 -6.87
C VAL A 597 8.07 25.52 -8.10
N ALA A 598 7.05 26.37 -8.11
CA ALA A 598 6.82 27.31 -9.20
C ALA A 598 7.98 28.30 -9.37
N LYS A 599 8.46 28.89 -8.26
CA LYS A 599 9.63 29.79 -8.29
C LYS A 599 10.89 29.10 -8.80
N ARG A 600 11.09 27.86 -8.38
CA ARG A 600 12.23 27.06 -8.84
C ARG A 600 12.15 26.81 -10.34
N ASN A 601 11.00 26.37 -10.85
CA ASN A 601 10.82 26.01 -12.26
C ASN A 601 11.04 27.19 -13.20
N VAL A 602 10.84 28.41 -12.75
CA VAL A 602 11.19 29.62 -13.54
C VAL A 602 12.69 29.69 -13.83
N ASN A 603 13.55 29.13 -12.99
CA ASN A 603 15.00 29.28 -13.03
C ASN A 603 15.78 27.99 -13.35
N VAL A 604 15.09 26.85 -13.52
CA VAL A 604 15.72 25.57 -13.84
C VAL A 604 15.84 25.38 -15.36
N LEU A 605 16.93 24.80 -15.77
CA LEU A 605 17.13 24.28 -17.12
C LEU A 605 16.56 22.85 -17.14
N GLU A 606 15.40 22.68 -17.75
CA GLU A 606 14.55 21.49 -17.60
C GLU A 606 15.02 20.27 -18.41
N VAL A 607 15.79 20.50 -19.45
CA VAL A 607 16.24 19.46 -20.37
C VAL A 607 17.75 19.41 -20.39
N SER A 608 18.31 18.22 -20.19
CA SER A 608 19.74 17.97 -20.35
C SER A 608 19.96 16.88 -21.41
N MET A 609 20.91 17.09 -22.31
CA MET A 609 21.30 16.14 -23.35
C MET A 609 22.78 16.34 -23.72
N THR A 610 23.39 15.35 -24.37
CA THR A 610 24.77 15.57 -24.90
C THR A 610 24.74 16.53 -26.10
N PRO A 611 25.87 17.16 -26.44
CA PRO A 611 25.94 17.99 -27.63
C PRO A 611 25.62 17.23 -28.94
N GLU A 612 25.98 15.94 -29.01
CA GLU A 612 25.63 15.06 -30.11
C GLU A 612 24.13 14.84 -30.22
N GLU A 613 23.49 14.51 -29.10
CA GLU A 613 22.04 14.36 -29.03
C GLU A 613 21.31 15.66 -29.38
N PHE A 614 21.85 16.81 -29.00
CA PHE A 614 21.31 18.12 -29.39
C PHE A 614 21.34 18.31 -30.89
N CYS A 615 22.49 18.06 -31.52
CA CYS A 615 22.66 18.19 -32.97
C CYS A 615 21.76 17.23 -33.76
N ASP A 616 21.63 15.98 -33.30
CA ASP A 616 20.76 15.00 -33.93
C ASP A 616 19.28 15.39 -33.80
N ARG A 617 18.90 15.86 -32.65
CA ARG A 617 17.50 16.24 -32.35
C ARG A 617 17.05 17.47 -33.10
N TYR A 618 17.95 18.46 -33.24
CA TYR A 618 17.65 19.74 -33.87
C TYR A 618 18.30 19.87 -35.27
N LYS A 619 18.63 18.75 -35.91
CA LYS A 619 19.31 18.70 -37.21
C LYS A 619 18.61 19.55 -38.27
N GLU A 620 17.28 19.44 -38.41
CA GLU A 620 16.52 20.21 -39.41
C GLU A 620 16.51 21.71 -39.06
N PRO A 621 16.17 22.18 -37.86
CA PRO A 621 16.27 23.59 -37.47
C PRO A 621 17.70 24.17 -37.59
N LEU A 622 18.73 23.39 -37.26
CA LEU A 622 20.11 23.84 -37.39
C LEU A 622 20.51 24.05 -38.87
N ALA A 623 20.06 23.16 -39.76
CA ALA A 623 20.28 23.31 -41.20
C ALA A 623 19.53 24.53 -41.76
N GLU A 624 18.33 24.83 -41.33
CA GLU A 624 17.55 26.01 -41.74
C GLU A 624 18.27 27.32 -41.38
N ILE A 625 19.01 27.36 -40.28
CA ILE A 625 19.79 28.55 -39.87
C ILE A 625 21.24 28.49 -40.35
N GLY A 626 21.59 27.54 -41.23
CA GLY A 626 22.89 27.43 -41.86
C GLY A 626 24.01 26.81 -41.02
N ILE A 627 23.68 26.12 -39.93
CA ILE A 627 24.63 25.44 -39.05
C ILE A 627 24.63 23.96 -39.38
N VAL A 628 25.60 23.55 -40.25
CA VAL A 628 25.72 22.15 -40.72
C VAL A 628 27.09 21.59 -40.42
N GLU A 629 28.13 22.45 -40.28
CA GLU A 629 29.51 22.04 -40.09
C GLU A 629 30.06 22.44 -38.73
N GLY A 630 31.02 21.68 -38.21
CA GLY A 630 31.68 21.91 -36.93
C GLY A 630 31.46 20.78 -35.92
N SER A 631 32.19 20.81 -34.82
CA SER A 631 31.96 19.88 -33.71
C SER A 631 30.57 20.11 -33.09
N PRO A 632 29.96 19.08 -32.45
CA PRO A 632 28.66 19.24 -31.80
C PRO A 632 28.61 20.41 -30.81
N GLN A 633 29.68 20.64 -30.06
CA GLN A 633 29.80 21.75 -29.12
C GLN A 633 29.84 23.12 -29.84
N GLU A 634 30.56 23.23 -30.98
CA GLU A 634 30.57 24.43 -31.80
C GLU A 634 29.22 24.72 -32.43
N GLN A 635 28.50 23.70 -32.89
CA GLN A 635 27.12 23.87 -33.42
C GLN A 635 26.17 24.41 -32.37
N VAL A 636 26.23 23.92 -31.11
CA VAL A 636 25.48 24.46 -29.98
C VAL A 636 25.82 25.94 -29.74
N GLN A 637 27.11 26.28 -29.75
CA GLN A 637 27.53 27.67 -29.52
C GLN A 637 27.12 28.61 -30.66
N GLN A 638 27.21 28.15 -31.90
CA GLN A 638 26.73 28.88 -33.06
C GLN A 638 25.22 29.09 -33.04
N SER A 639 24.46 28.05 -32.64
CA SER A 639 23.00 28.15 -32.53
C SER A 639 22.57 29.18 -31.46
N ARG A 640 23.27 29.25 -30.33
CA ARG A 640 23.04 30.30 -29.33
C ARG A 640 23.22 31.70 -29.94
N THR A 641 24.29 31.89 -30.70
CA THR A 641 24.58 33.20 -31.31
C THR A 641 23.57 33.55 -32.39
N ALA A 642 23.28 32.60 -33.29
CA ALA A 642 22.37 32.81 -34.43
C ALA A 642 20.93 33.11 -33.96
N LEU A 643 20.47 32.44 -32.92
CA LEU A 643 19.13 32.62 -32.36
C LEU A 643 19.06 33.65 -31.23
N SER A 644 20.15 34.33 -30.90
CA SER A 644 20.27 35.30 -29.81
C SER A 644 19.81 34.73 -28.45
N LEU A 645 20.07 33.43 -28.22
CA LEU A 645 19.69 32.76 -26.96
C LEU A 645 20.62 33.17 -25.82
N THR A 646 20.05 33.42 -24.67
CA THR A 646 20.80 33.80 -23.48
C THR A 646 21.29 32.57 -22.69
N GLU A 647 22.17 32.80 -21.72
CA GLU A 647 22.55 31.76 -20.76
C GLU A 647 21.38 31.25 -19.89
N ARG A 648 20.24 31.93 -19.90
CA ARG A 648 19.02 31.46 -19.25
C ARG A 648 18.24 30.45 -20.10
N ASP A 649 18.48 30.46 -21.40
CA ASP A 649 17.77 29.60 -22.36
C ASP A 649 18.56 28.35 -22.67
N VAL A 650 19.89 28.48 -22.89
CA VAL A 650 20.79 27.39 -23.24
C VAL A 650 22.13 27.56 -22.55
N VAL A 651 22.56 26.56 -21.80
CA VAL A 651 23.86 26.50 -21.15
C VAL A 651 24.62 25.28 -21.62
N LEU A 652 25.86 25.47 -22.07
CA LEU A 652 26.79 24.40 -22.38
C LEU A 652 27.62 24.09 -21.12
N GLY A 653 27.45 22.88 -20.57
CA GLY A 653 28.28 22.33 -19.52
C GLY A 653 29.51 21.62 -20.08
N LYS A 654 30.20 20.85 -19.25
CA LYS A 654 31.40 20.08 -19.69
C LYS A 654 31.03 18.95 -20.67
N HIS A 655 29.94 18.25 -20.40
CA HIS A 655 29.50 17.08 -21.14
C HIS A 655 28.08 17.19 -21.67
N LYS A 656 27.31 18.16 -21.19
CA LYS A 656 25.89 18.29 -21.50
C LYS A 656 25.49 19.70 -21.90
N VAL A 657 24.47 19.77 -22.74
CA VAL A 657 23.73 20.98 -23.07
C VAL A 657 22.48 21.00 -22.21
N MET A 658 22.27 22.09 -21.49
CA MET A 658 21.10 22.30 -20.65
C MET A 658 20.21 23.36 -21.26
N LEU A 659 18.92 23.07 -21.38
CA LEU A 659 17.95 23.89 -22.05
C LEU A 659 16.80 24.25 -21.09
N LYS A 660 16.29 25.47 -21.23
CA LYS A 660 15.03 25.86 -20.68
C LYS A 660 13.93 25.60 -21.71
N LEU A 661 12.81 24.97 -21.27
CA LEU A 661 11.64 24.77 -22.12
C LEU A 661 10.71 25.98 -22.12
#